data_3cfcaa5632af4b6af2b5ffc40825f991
#
_entry.id   3cfcaa5632af4b6af2b5ffc40825f991
#
_cell.length_a   1.000
_cell.length_b   1.000
_cell.length_c   1.000
_cell.angle_alpha   90.00
_cell.angle_beta   90.00
_cell.angle_gamma   90.00
#
_symmetry.space_group_name_H-M   'P 1'
#
loop_
_entity.id
_entity.type
_entity.pdbx_description
1 polymer ?
#
loop_
_entity_poly.entity_id
_entity_poly.type
_entity_poly.pdbx_seq_one_letter_code
_entity_poly.pdbx_strand_id
1 'polypeptide(L)'
;MLSLDIETYSEVNLSKSGVYAYADSPTFQVLLLAFAFDEEPVQVIDLLSGEPLPARVNDALLSDQVPKAAFNSAFERVCLSRHLGVPLSPLSWHCTAVQAAMLALPQSLEGVGEVLNIKRKKLKEGSDLVRYFCIPCKPTKVNGGRRRNLPQHAPDKWSSFKAYCQRDVEAEREIRQRLAKHPVNEKEQALYCLDQEINDRGILVDPVLVQEAIHIDKRFQVEASAKAYALTGLHNPNSVSQMKEWLSDMGVTTGSLDKKAVNSLIQESAGEVLEMLKLRLLMAKTSVRKYEAIQRSVCADGRVHGLLQFYGANRTGRWAGRLVQVQNLPANHMPDLDSARQFVRQGQYEALDILYPSIPNVLSELIRTAFIPKPGSRFIVADFSAIEARVIAWLAGESWRLEVFQTHGKIYEASASAMFGVAIDEITKGSPLRQKGKVAELACIAEGSLVLTDKGLVPIEQVTTHMKLWDGDDWVNHEGVIDQGIKEVMTYDGLCATADHLVYLKGEPWPVQLGKAAQLGAALQQSGQPSQQEPLTPASGKARVYDIKNAGPRHRFTVSGRLVHNCGYGGSVGALKAMGALEMGLNEEDLEPLIKQWRAANPRIVQFWWDCDAAAMKAVREQTTTQVGRVRFQYSAGFLFITLPSGRRLAYARPRFAQNQFGREGLTYQGVGESRKWLRMDTYGPKLVENIVQATARDLLAEAMLRLDQAGYWIVMHCHDEVVIEAPNHQGSVAEVCRLMAIAPPWADGLPLNADGYQCAFYKKE
;
A
#
# COMPACT_ATOMS: atom_id res chain seq x y z
N MET A 1 -24.51 -14.95 22.40
CA MET A 1 -23.89 -13.87 21.61
C MET A 1 -24.94 -12.81 21.33
N LEU A 2 -24.58 -11.53 21.49
CA LEU A 2 -25.44 -10.39 21.13
C LEU A 2 -25.03 -9.87 19.75
N SER A 3 -25.89 -10.00 18.74
CA SER A 3 -25.76 -9.37 17.43
C SER A 3 -26.48 -8.03 17.45
N LEU A 4 -25.86 -6.97 16.92
CA LEU A 4 -26.47 -5.64 16.98
C LEU A 4 -26.01 -4.73 15.81
N ASP A 5 -26.84 -3.69 15.56
CA ASP A 5 -26.58 -2.60 14.64
C ASP A 5 -27.25 -1.33 15.17
N ILE A 6 -26.70 -0.14 14.87
CA ILE A 6 -27.24 1.12 15.35
C ILE A 6 -27.37 2.17 14.24
N GLU A 7 -28.38 3.00 14.35
CA GLU A 7 -28.53 4.19 13.54
C GLU A 7 -28.32 5.45 14.40
N THR A 8 -27.54 6.39 13.90
CA THR A 8 -27.06 7.54 14.68
C THR A 8 -27.22 8.86 13.94
N TYR A 9 -27.22 9.97 14.67
CA TYR A 9 -27.20 11.32 14.13
C TYR A 9 -26.05 12.12 14.76
N SER A 10 -25.40 12.95 13.96
CA SER A 10 -24.51 14.04 14.42
C SER A 10 -24.40 15.11 13.35
N GLU A 11 -24.14 16.36 13.75
CA GLU A 11 -23.80 17.45 12.82
C GLU A 11 -22.38 17.30 12.25
N VAL A 12 -21.52 16.52 12.89
CA VAL A 12 -20.17 16.21 12.44
C VAL A 12 -20.22 15.21 11.29
N ASN A 13 -19.47 15.43 10.23
CA ASN A 13 -19.42 14.54 9.08
C ASN A 13 -18.57 13.31 9.36
N LEU A 14 -19.20 12.15 9.54
CA LEU A 14 -18.56 10.86 9.85
C LEU A 14 -17.42 10.51 8.87
N SER A 15 -17.65 10.69 7.58
CA SER A 15 -16.66 10.29 6.55
C SER A 15 -15.39 11.17 6.53
N LYS A 16 -15.49 12.40 7.02
CA LYS A 16 -14.38 13.37 7.07
C LYS A 16 -13.66 13.42 8.40
N SER A 17 -14.37 13.16 9.51
CA SER A 17 -13.89 13.36 10.87
C SER A 17 -13.68 12.08 11.66
N GLY A 18 -14.22 10.93 11.17
CA GLY A 18 -14.14 9.63 11.86
C GLY A 18 -15.16 9.46 12.97
N VAL A 19 -15.30 8.22 13.43
CA VAL A 19 -16.36 7.84 14.41
C VAL A 19 -16.16 8.52 15.77
N TYR A 20 -14.91 8.70 16.20
CA TYR A 20 -14.64 9.30 17.51
C TYR A 20 -15.07 10.77 17.56
N ALA A 21 -14.62 11.62 16.64
CA ALA A 21 -15.04 13.01 16.58
C ALA A 21 -16.54 13.16 16.25
N TYR A 22 -17.10 12.21 15.49
CA TYR A 22 -18.54 12.15 15.22
C TYR A 22 -19.34 11.88 16.50
N ALA A 23 -18.93 10.91 17.31
CA ALA A 23 -19.57 10.55 18.56
C ALA A 23 -19.30 11.56 19.69
N ASP A 24 -18.16 12.26 19.64
CA ASP A 24 -17.80 13.29 20.63
C ASP A 24 -18.59 14.60 20.47
N SER A 25 -19.29 14.78 19.35
CA SER A 25 -20.13 15.95 19.08
C SER A 25 -21.23 16.11 20.13
N PRO A 26 -21.51 17.35 20.60
CA PRO A 26 -22.65 17.62 21.48
C PRO A 26 -24.02 17.26 20.86
N THR A 27 -24.08 17.19 19.52
CA THR A 27 -25.32 16.86 18.80
C THR A 27 -25.46 15.35 18.50
N PHE A 28 -24.47 14.54 18.91
CA PHE A 28 -24.50 13.10 18.71
C PHE A 28 -25.67 12.45 19.46
N GLN A 29 -26.36 11.54 18.78
CA GLN A 29 -27.45 10.77 19.35
C GLN A 29 -27.57 9.40 18.65
N VAL A 30 -27.77 8.33 19.42
CA VAL A 30 -28.22 7.05 18.89
C VAL A 30 -29.73 7.13 18.69
N LEU A 31 -30.18 6.84 17.48
CA LEU A 31 -31.59 6.94 17.07
C LEU A 31 -32.32 5.61 17.26
N LEU A 32 -31.75 4.55 16.69
CA LEU A 32 -32.27 3.20 16.70
C LEU A 32 -31.17 2.23 17.15
N LEU A 33 -31.56 1.17 17.84
CA LEU A 33 -30.71 0.03 18.12
C LEU A 33 -31.48 -1.25 17.76
N ALA A 34 -30.99 -2.00 16.79
CA ALA A 34 -31.46 -3.33 16.47
C ALA A 34 -30.57 -4.38 17.12
N PHE A 35 -31.16 -5.43 17.70
CA PHE A 35 -30.40 -6.47 18.38
C PHE A 35 -31.10 -7.83 18.34
N ALA A 36 -30.32 -8.89 18.52
CA ALA A 36 -30.80 -10.22 18.79
C ALA A 36 -29.77 -11.00 19.61
N PHE A 37 -30.26 -11.83 20.55
CA PHE A 37 -29.42 -12.83 21.20
C PHE A 37 -29.50 -14.15 20.45
N ASP A 38 -28.36 -14.74 20.16
CA ASP A 38 -28.24 -16.04 19.49
C ASP A 38 -29.20 -16.19 18.29
N GLU A 39 -30.17 -17.10 18.36
CA GLU A 39 -31.15 -17.34 17.29
C GLU A 39 -32.49 -16.60 17.51
N GLU A 40 -32.61 -15.75 18.54
CA GLU A 40 -33.81 -14.98 18.79
C GLU A 40 -34.15 -14.07 17.59
N PRO A 41 -35.45 -13.72 17.40
CA PRO A 41 -35.86 -12.72 16.43
C PRO A 41 -35.19 -11.36 16.71
N VAL A 42 -34.84 -10.63 15.64
CA VAL A 42 -34.28 -9.28 15.79
C VAL A 42 -35.36 -8.32 16.28
N GLN A 43 -35.02 -7.57 17.32
CA GLN A 43 -35.85 -6.52 17.92
C GLN A 43 -35.20 -5.15 17.59
N VAL A 44 -36.00 -4.10 17.49
CA VAL A 44 -35.57 -2.72 17.26
C VAL A 44 -36.10 -1.85 18.39
N ILE A 45 -35.24 -1.06 18.98
CA ILE A 45 -35.56 -0.08 20.02
C ILE A 45 -35.46 1.30 19.40
N ASP A 46 -36.49 2.11 19.59
CA ASP A 46 -36.59 3.49 19.16
C ASP A 46 -36.12 4.43 20.28
N LEU A 47 -34.78 4.56 20.43
CA LEU A 47 -34.17 5.40 21.46
C LEU A 47 -34.52 6.87 21.27
N LEU A 48 -34.73 7.33 20.03
CA LEU A 48 -35.12 8.71 19.74
C LEU A 48 -36.53 9.01 20.26
N SER A 49 -37.46 8.05 20.24
CA SER A 49 -38.81 8.18 20.80
C SER A 49 -38.85 7.96 22.30
N GLY A 50 -37.73 7.67 22.96
CA GLY A 50 -37.63 7.50 24.40
C GLY A 50 -37.88 6.07 24.89
N GLU A 51 -37.88 5.06 24.00
CA GLU A 51 -37.91 3.67 24.41
C GLU A 51 -36.69 3.31 25.26
N PRO A 52 -36.81 2.71 26.45
CA PRO A 52 -35.66 2.40 27.29
C PRO A 52 -34.86 1.23 26.73
N LEU A 53 -33.54 1.28 26.90
CA LEU A 53 -32.66 0.16 26.60
C LEU A 53 -32.99 -1.01 27.57
N PRO A 54 -33.34 -2.21 27.08
CA PRO A 54 -33.63 -3.34 27.95
C PRO A 54 -32.44 -3.69 28.86
N ALA A 55 -32.70 -3.97 30.15
CA ALA A 55 -31.64 -4.28 31.11
C ALA A 55 -30.72 -5.39 30.63
N ARG A 56 -31.27 -6.48 30.03
CA ARG A 56 -30.52 -7.60 29.45
C ARG A 56 -29.53 -7.13 28.38
N VAL A 57 -29.89 -6.14 27.53
CA VAL A 57 -29.02 -5.60 26.49
C VAL A 57 -27.95 -4.74 27.11
N ASN A 58 -28.30 -3.85 28.05
CA ASN A 58 -27.37 -3.01 28.78
C ASN A 58 -26.30 -3.84 29.51
N ASP A 59 -26.75 -4.87 30.29
CA ASP A 59 -25.83 -5.75 31.00
C ASP A 59 -24.90 -6.52 30.06
N ALA A 60 -25.43 -6.99 28.92
CA ALA A 60 -24.62 -7.65 27.89
C ALA A 60 -23.60 -6.73 27.26
N LEU A 61 -23.93 -5.45 27.01
CA LEU A 61 -22.99 -4.47 26.48
C LEU A 61 -21.83 -4.19 27.44
N LEU A 62 -22.11 -4.11 28.73
CA LEU A 62 -21.13 -3.83 29.78
C LEU A 62 -20.27 -5.06 30.16
N SER A 63 -20.73 -6.27 29.88
CA SER A 63 -20.04 -7.52 30.26
C SER A 63 -19.07 -7.99 29.20
N ASP A 64 -17.80 -8.21 29.55
CA ASP A 64 -16.83 -8.86 28.67
C ASP A 64 -17.08 -10.38 28.50
N GLN A 65 -17.96 -10.98 29.30
CA GLN A 65 -18.30 -12.39 29.20
C GLN A 65 -19.36 -12.68 28.11
N VAL A 66 -20.06 -11.66 27.65
CA VAL A 66 -21.08 -11.80 26.58
C VAL A 66 -20.43 -11.36 25.25
N PRO A 67 -20.18 -12.27 24.29
CA PRO A 67 -19.69 -11.90 22.98
C PRO A 67 -20.69 -11.02 22.23
N LYS A 68 -20.21 -9.92 21.64
CA LYS A 68 -20.97 -9.01 20.78
C LYS A 68 -20.50 -9.17 19.34
N ALA A 69 -21.40 -9.12 18.37
CA ALA A 69 -21.09 -9.16 16.96
C ALA A 69 -21.81 -8.03 16.21
N ALA A 70 -21.09 -7.35 15.35
CA ALA A 70 -21.62 -6.35 14.44
C ALA A 70 -20.82 -6.33 13.12
N PHE A 71 -21.40 -5.75 12.08
CA PHE A 71 -20.66 -5.50 10.85
C PHE A 71 -19.95 -4.15 10.94
N ASN A 72 -18.64 -4.12 11.18
CA ASN A 72 -17.85 -2.95 11.55
C ASN A 72 -17.99 -2.53 13.02
N SER A 73 -17.86 -3.52 13.91
CA SER A 73 -18.15 -3.39 15.36
C SER A 73 -17.41 -2.25 16.08
N ALA A 74 -16.36 -1.69 15.51
CA ALA A 74 -15.70 -0.48 16.02
C ALA A 74 -16.66 0.73 16.07
N PHE A 75 -17.53 0.87 15.06
CA PHE A 75 -18.51 1.96 15.01
C PHE A 75 -19.54 1.83 16.12
N GLU A 76 -20.15 0.66 16.26
CA GLU A 76 -21.15 0.39 17.29
C GLU A 76 -20.55 0.56 18.68
N ARG A 77 -19.36 0.00 18.93
CA ARG A 77 -18.69 0.07 20.23
C ARG A 77 -18.43 1.52 20.66
N VAL A 78 -17.83 2.34 19.76
CA VAL A 78 -17.52 3.74 20.07
C VAL A 78 -18.79 4.56 20.29
N CYS A 79 -19.80 4.43 19.43
CA CYS A 79 -21.05 5.17 19.53
C CYS A 79 -21.84 4.78 20.79
N LEU A 80 -21.90 3.48 21.12
CA LEU A 80 -22.57 2.99 22.34
C LEU A 80 -21.79 3.38 23.60
N SER A 81 -20.44 3.40 23.57
CA SER A 81 -19.65 3.94 24.68
C SER A 81 -20.01 5.39 24.99
N ARG A 82 -20.18 6.21 23.96
CA ARG A 82 -20.61 7.61 24.11
C ARG A 82 -22.05 7.72 24.61
N HIS A 83 -22.96 6.92 24.09
CA HIS A 83 -24.37 6.91 24.47
C HIS A 83 -24.57 6.52 25.94
N LEU A 84 -23.83 5.49 26.40
CA LEU A 84 -23.89 4.97 27.77
C LEU A 84 -23.06 5.81 28.76
N GLY A 85 -22.17 6.67 28.28
CA GLY A 85 -21.24 7.43 29.12
C GLY A 85 -20.17 6.56 29.78
N VAL A 86 -19.96 5.31 29.30
CA VAL A 86 -18.99 4.35 29.83
C VAL A 86 -18.19 3.75 28.65
N PRO A 87 -16.85 3.74 28.71
CA PRO A 87 -16.06 3.08 27.68
C PRO A 87 -16.32 1.56 27.66
N LEU A 88 -16.72 1.04 26.51
CA LEU A 88 -16.93 -0.39 26.30
C LEU A 88 -15.62 -1.05 25.90
N SER A 89 -15.20 -2.07 26.67
CA SER A 89 -14.01 -2.87 26.38
C SER A 89 -14.10 -3.55 25.01
N PRO A 90 -13.03 -3.61 24.19
CA PRO A 90 -13.04 -4.30 22.91
C PRO A 90 -12.99 -5.84 23.02
N LEU A 91 -12.69 -6.40 24.19
CA LEU A 91 -12.35 -7.82 24.38
C LEU A 91 -13.42 -8.80 23.87
N SER A 92 -14.68 -8.46 24.02
CA SER A 92 -15.80 -9.33 23.64
C SER A 92 -16.46 -8.96 22.31
N TRP A 93 -15.88 -8.02 21.55
CA TRP A 93 -16.44 -7.57 20.28
C TRP A 93 -15.82 -8.31 19.09
N HIS A 94 -16.68 -8.91 18.28
CA HIS A 94 -16.33 -9.61 17.04
C HIS A 94 -16.81 -8.81 15.83
N CYS A 95 -15.91 -8.55 14.90
CA CYS A 95 -16.22 -7.77 13.71
C CYS A 95 -16.39 -8.67 12.48
N THR A 96 -17.62 -8.80 11.98
CA THR A 96 -17.91 -9.60 10.78
C THR A 96 -17.27 -9.02 9.52
N ALA A 97 -17.06 -7.70 9.46
CA ALA A 97 -16.31 -7.07 8.36
C ALA A 97 -14.82 -7.49 8.36
N VAL A 98 -14.19 -7.64 9.52
CA VAL A 98 -12.82 -8.17 9.66
C VAL A 98 -12.76 -9.63 9.21
N GLN A 99 -13.70 -10.46 9.65
CA GLN A 99 -13.78 -11.85 9.21
C GLN A 99 -13.93 -11.97 7.69
N ALA A 100 -14.77 -11.13 7.08
CA ALA A 100 -14.92 -11.06 5.62
C ALA A 100 -13.62 -10.60 4.93
N ALA A 101 -12.93 -9.57 5.48
CA ALA A 101 -11.68 -9.07 4.95
C ALA A 101 -10.55 -10.12 4.97
N MET A 102 -10.49 -10.97 5.99
CA MET A 102 -9.55 -12.11 6.07
C MET A 102 -9.76 -13.13 4.96
N LEU A 103 -10.96 -13.20 4.39
CA LEU A 103 -11.29 -14.00 3.21
C LEU A 103 -11.20 -13.21 1.90
N ALA A 104 -10.58 -12.02 1.95
CA ALA A 104 -10.44 -11.08 0.82
C ALA A 104 -11.78 -10.70 0.17
N LEU A 105 -12.90 -10.78 0.90
CA LEU A 105 -14.22 -10.33 0.49
C LEU A 105 -14.35 -8.79 0.59
N PRO A 106 -15.39 -8.17 0.01
CA PRO A 106 -15.66 -6.75 0.19
C PRO A 106 -15.77 -6.35 1.66
N GLN A 107 -15.50 -5.08 1.96
CA GLN A 107 -15.56 -4.55 3.34
C GLN A 107 -16.88 -3.78 3.63
N SER A 108 -17.92 -4.02 2.86
CA SER A 108 -19.25 -3.48 3.10
C SER A 108 -20.28 -4.59 3.25
N LEU A 109 -21.27 -4.41 4.12
CA LEU A 109 -22.35 -5.38 4.38
C LEU A 109 -23.05 -5.77 3.07
N GLU A 110 -23.41 -4.79 2.24
CA GLU A 110 -24.02 -4.99 0.94
C GLU A 110 -23.11 -5.82 0.01
N GLY A 111 -21.84 -5.41 -0.16
CA GLY A 111 -20.90 -6.09 -1.04
C GLY A 111 -20.62 -7.53 -0.63
N VAL A 112 -20.46 -7.81 0.67
CA VAL A 112 -20.31 -9.20 1.17
C VAL A 112 -21.59 -9.99 0.91
N GLY A 113 -22.74 -9.39 1.20
CA GLY A 113 -24.03 -10.01 0.97
C GLY A 113 -24.28 -10.39 -0.48
N GLU A 114 -23.86 -9.54 -1.42
CA GLU A 114 -23.91 -9.83 -2.86
C GLU A 114 -23.01 -10.99 -3.26
N VAL A 115 -21.73 -10.95 -2.84
CA VAL A 115 -20.74 -11.98 -3.18
C VAL A 115 -21.11 -13.34 -2.63
N LEU A 116 -21.65 -13.40 -1.40
CA LEU A 116 -22.12 -14.61 -0.74
C LEU A 116 -23.54 -15.02 -1.16
N ASN A 117 -24.25 -14.17 -1.92
CA ASN A 117 -25.64 -14.38 -2.34
C ASN A 117 -26.55 -14.74 -1.15
N ILE A 118 -26.53 -13.91 -0.09
CA ILE A 118 -27.40 -14.07 1.06
C ILE A 118 -28.86 -13.81 0.68
N LYS A 119 -29.78 -14.40 1.42
CA LYS A 119 -31.24 -14.24 1.19
C LYS A 119 -31.74 -12.88 1.68
N ARG A 120 -31.23 -12.43 2.84
CA ARG A 120 -31.65 -11.21 3.54
C ARG A 120 -30.74 -10.06 3.18
N LYS A 121 -30.80 -9.60 1.93
CA LYS A 121 -29.97 -8.49 1.43
C LYS A 121 -30.36 -7.16 2.07
N LYS A 122 -29.39 -6.26 2.17
CA LYS A 122 -29.57 -4.87 2.58
C LYS A 122 -30.62 -4.18 1.69
N LEU A 123 -31.48 -3.37 2.31
CA LEU A 123 -32.54 -2.65 1.58
C LEU A 123 -31.94 -1.49 0.77
N LYS A 124 -32.29 -1.39 -0.51
CA LYS A 124 -31.75 -0.37 -1.43
C LYS A 124 -32.09 1.07 -1.02
N GLU A 125 -33.25 1.26 -0.38
CA GLU A 125 -33.72 2.56 0.09
C GLU A 125 -32.98 3.08 1.32
N GLY A 126 -32.13 2.24 1.96
CA GLY A 126 -31.42 2.57 3.19
C GLY A 126 -30.53 3.81 3.07
N SER A 127 -29.86 4.02 1.93
CA SER A 127 -28.98 5.20 1.75
C SER A 127 -29.76 6.52 1.81
N ASP A 128 -31.00 6.53 1.33
CA ASP A 128 -31.86 7.73 1.34
C ASP A 128 -32.48 7.94 2.75
N LEU A 129 -32.76 6.86 3.48
CA LEU A 129 -33.23 6.93 4.87
C LEU A 129 -32.11 7.43 5.81
N VAL A 130 -30.90 6.88 5.68
CA VAL A 130 -29.71 7.37 6.40
C VAL A 130 -29.46 8.86 6.08
N ARG A 131 -29.49 9.26 4.81
CA ARG A 131 -29.36 10.66 4.43
C ARG A 131 -30.44 11.54 5.05
N TYR A 132 -31.67 11.04 5.16
CA TYR A 132 -32.78 11.79 5.69
C TYR A 132 -32.74 11.98 7.20
N PHE A 133 -32.41 10.94 7.98
CA PHE A 133 -32.47 10.96 9.44
C PHE A 133 -31.13 11.16 10.14
N CYS A 134 -30.02 10.66 9.55
CA CYS A 134 -28.70 10.63 10.19
C CYS A 134 -27.80 11.84 9.83
N ILE A 135 -28.16 12.59 8.78
CA ILE A 135 -27.35 13.72 8.28
C ILE A 135 -28.12 15.02 8.37
N PRO A 136 -27.47 16.14 8.76
CA PRO A 136 -28.11 17.45 8.76
C PRO A 136 -28.69 17.83 7.39
N CYS A 137 -29.90 18.35 7.37
CA CYS A 137 -30.53 18.84 6.14
C CYS A 137 -30.32 20.35 5.98
N LYS A 138 -30.29 20.83 4.73
CA LYS A 138 -30.21 22.26 4.46
C LYS A 138 -31.55 22.94 4.82
N PRO A 139 -31.53 24.07 5.57
CA PRO A 139 -32.72 24.86 5.81
C PRO A 139 -33.31 25.38 4.49
N THR A 140 -34.59 25.16 4.29
CA THR A 140 -35.35 25.64 3.11
C THR A 140 -36.73 26.11 3.55
N LYS A 141 -37.41 26.91 2.71
CA LYS A 141 -38.82 27.31 2.99
C LYS A 141 -39.74 26.06 3.05
N VAL A 142 -39.48 25.06 2.22
CA VAL A 142 -40.28 23.84 2.14
C VAL A 142 -40.16 23.00 3.40
N ASN A 143 -38.99 22.95 4.01
CA ASN A 143 -38.79 22.17 5.26
C ASN A 143 -38.96 22.98 6.54
N GLY A 144 -39.51 24.22 6.46
CA GLY A 144 -39.74 25.08 7.59
C GLY A 144 -38.44 25.60 8.24
N GLY A 145 -37.33 25.68 7.52
CA GLY A 145 -36.04 26.17 8.01
C GLY A 145 -35.27 25.19 8.89
N ARG A 146 -35.73 23.97 9.04
CA ARG A 146 -35.08 22.96 9.91
C ARG A 146 -33.76 22.46 9.37
N ARG A 147 -32.86 22.10 10.29
CA ARG A 147 -31.54 21.49 10.01
C ARG A 147 -31.52 19.99 10.26
N ARG A 148 -32.58 19.42 10.87
CA ARG A 148 -32.69 18.00 11.20
C ARG A 148 -34.10 17.47 10.89
N ASN A 149 -34.19 16.27 10.35
CA ASN A 149 -35.43 15.56 10.20
C ASN A 149 -35.66 14.62 11.40
N LEU A 150 -36.88 14.61 11.91
CA LEU A 150 -37.32 13.79 13.04
C LEU A 150 -38.44 12.85 12.58
N PRO A 151 -38.79 11.79 13.36
CA PRO A 151 -39.82 10.82 12.98
C PRO A 151 -41.15 11.45 12.57
N GLN A 152 -41.61 12.49 13.28
CA GLN A 152 -42.87 13.17 13.00
C GLN A 152 -42.91 13.90 11.65
N HIS A 153 -41.77 14.19 11.04
CA HIS A 153 -41.72 14.84 9.72
C HIS A 153 -41.96 13.86 8.57
N ALA A 154 -41.78 12.56 8.80
CA ALA A 154 -42.01 11.50 7.81
C ALA A 154 -42.20 10.13 8.52
N PRO A 155 -43.38 9.89 9.16
CA PRO A 155 -43.62 8.65 9.94
C PRO A 155 -43.42 7.36 9.14
N ASP A 156 -43.87 7.34 7.88
CA ASP A 156 -43.71 6.15 7.00
C ASP A 156 -42.24 5.85 6.72
N LYS A 157 -41.43 6.89 6.48
CA LYS A 157 -39.97 6.72 6.31
C LYS A 157 -39.32 6.23 7.60
N TRP A 158 -39.81 6.69 8.76
CA TRP A 158 -39.31 6.23 10.05
C TRP A 158 -39.60 4.75 10.29
N SER A 159 -40.81 4.30 9.96
CA SER A 159 -41.17 2.88 10.00
C SER A 159 -40.27 2.06 9.05
N SER A 160 -40.05 2.53 7.84
CA SER A 160 -39.12 1.90 6.91
C SER A 160 -37.69 1.88 7.42
N PHE A 161 -37.27 2.92 8.18
CA PHE A 161 -35.93 3.02 8.74
C PHE A 161 -35.71 2.02 9.90
N LYS A 162 -36.73 1.76 10.73
CA LYS A 162 -36.71 0.68 11.73
C LYS A 162 -36.54 -0.68 11.04
N ALA A 163 -37.30 -0.94 9.98
CA ALA A 163 -37.19 -2.19 9.22
C ALA A 163 -35.82 -2.33 8.52
N TYR A 164 -35.21 -1.22 8.11
CA TYR A 164 -33.87 -1.20 7.57
C TYR A 164 -32.81 -1.57 8.62
N CYS A 165 -32.83 -0.96 9.82
CA CYS A 165 -31.94 -1.28 10.93
C CYS A 165 -32.07 -2.77 11.35
N GLN A 166 -33.31 -3.28 11.43
CA GLN A 166 -33.55 -4.70 11.66
C GLN A 166 -32.90 -5.60 10.62
N ARG A 167 -33.05 -5.22 9.34
CA ARG A 167 -32.51 -5.98 8.20
C ARG A 167 -30.98 -6.05 8.21
N ASP A 168 -30.29 -5.00 8.66
CA ASP A 168 -28.84 -4.98 8.72
C ASP A 168 -28.30 -6.00 9.73
N VAL A 169 -28.95 -6.18 10.90
CA VAL A 169 -28.61 -7.26 11.85
C VAL A 169 -28.93 -8.65 11.25
N GLU A 170 -30.07 -8.81 10.58
CA GLU A 170 -30.41 -10.09 9.94
C GLU A 170 -29.40 -10.47 8.85
N ALA A 171 -28.95 -9.48 8.06
CA ALA A 171 -27.95 -9.69 7.02
C ALA A 171 -26.57 -10.03 7.61
N GLU A 172 -26.14 -9.31 8.66
CA GLU A 172 -24.88 -9.60 9.38
C GLU A 172 -24.87 -11.03 9.91
N ARG A 173 -25.94 -11.47 10.58
CA ARG A 173 -26.07 -12.83 11.13
C ARG A 173 -25.97 -13.90 10.04
N GLU A 174 -26.66 -13.72 8.91
CA GLU A 174 -26.57 -14.65 7.77
C GLU A 174 -25.17 -14.70 7.19
N ILE A 175 -24.48 -13.54 7.04
CA ILE A 175 -23.08 -13.49 6.60
C ILE A 175 -22.19 -14.25 7.58
N ARG A 176 -22.27 -13.97 8.87
CA ARG A 176 -21.46 -14.61 9.90
C ARG A 176 -21.67 -16.12 9.95
N GLN A 177 -22.91 -16.60 9.80
CA GLN A 177 -23.22 -18.03 9.69
C GLN A 177 -22.53 -18.66 8.46
N ARG A 178 -22.55 -17.99 7.31
CA ARG A 178 -21.86 -18.48 6.11
C ARG A 178 -20.34 -18.50 6.24
N LEU A 179 -19.78 -17.57 7.02
CA LEU A 179 -18.37 -17.49 7.30
C LEU A 179 -17.92 -18.35 8.49
N ALA A 180 -18.81 -19.03 9.18
CA ALA A 180 -18.52 -19.80 10.41
C ALA A 180 -17.45 -20.88 10.23
N LYS A 181 -17.27 -21.41 9.00
CA LYS A 181 -16.19 -22.37 8.67
C LYS A 181 -14.78 -21.74 8.65
N HIS A 182 -14.69 -20.41 8.70
CA HIS A 182 -13.46 -19.64 8.67
C HIS A 182 -13.45 -18.61 9.80
N PRO A 183 -13.40 -19.04 11.07
CA PRO A 183 -13.40 -18.14 12.20
C PRO A 183 -12.14 -17.28 12.25
N VAL A 184 -12.25 -16.12 12.86
CA VAL A 184 -11.06 -15.34 13.28
C VAL A 184 -10.38 -16.13 14.39
N ASN A 185 -9.08 -16.41 14.25
CA ASN A 185 -8.36 -17.14 15.29
C ASN A 185 -8.09 -16.23 16.50
N GLU A 186 -7.79 -16.84 17.64
CA GLU A 186 -7.59 -16.12 18.91
C GLU A 186 -6.51 -15.03 18.84
N LYS A 187 -5.43 -15.30 18.12
CA LYS A 187 -4.33 -14.34 17.96
C LYS A 187 -4.75 -13.11 17.15
N GLU A 188 -5.45 -13.29 16.04
CA GLU A 188 -5.99 -12.17 15.25
C GLU A 188 -7.10 -11.43 16.00
N GLN A 189 -7.88 -12.13 16.85
CA GLN A 189 -8.85 -11.49 17.72
C GLN A 189 -8.16 -10.63 18.80
N ALA A 190 -7.13 -11.15 19.46
CA ALA A 190 -6.34 -10.39 20.42
C ALA A 190 -5.68 -9.15 19.79
N LEU A 191 -5.17 -9.31 18.57
CA LEU A 191 -4.59 -8.21 17.81
C LEU A 191 -5.65 -7.17 17.38
N TYR A 192 -6.87 -7.62 17.05
CA TYR A 192 -7.98 -6.72 16.79
C TYR A 192 -8.38 -5.92 18.05
N CYS A 193 -8.39 -6.56 19.22
CA CYS A 193 -8.61 -5.85 20.48
C CYS A 193 -7.53 -4.79 20.74
N LEU A 194 -6.26 -5.12 20.59
CA LEU A 194 -5.15 -4.18 20.72
C LEU A 194 -5.26 -3.03 19.70
N ASP A 195 -5.63 -3.30 18.45
CA ASP A 195 -5.88 -2.25 17.44
C ASP A 195 -6.98 -1.29 17.90
N GLN A 196 -8.07 -1.82 18.47
CA GLN A 196 -9.14 -0.98 19.00
C GLN A 196 -8.65 -0.12 20.18
N GLU A 197 -7.85 -0.68 21.08
CA GLU A 197 -7.25 0.09 22.19
C GLU A 197 -6.30 1.17 21.70
N ILE A 198 -5.46 0.89 20.70
CA ILE A 198 -4.58 1.89 20.08
C ILE A 198 -5.41 3.04 19.47
N ASN A 199 -6.49 2.71 18.79
CA ASN A 199 -7.41 3.70 18.23
C ASN A 199 -8.16 4.49 19.33
N ASP A 200 -8.52 3.84 20.45
CA ASP A 200 -9.14 4.50 21.63
C ASP A 200 -8.15 5.43 22.34
N ARG A 201 -6.87 5.05 22.46
CA ARG A 201 -5.80 5.89 23.04
C ARG A 201 -5.61 7.15 22.23
N GLY A 202 -5.64 7.04 20.88
CA GLY A 202 -5.38 8.15 19.98
C GLY A 202 -4.01 8.80 20.19
N ILE A 203 -3.73 9.89 19.48
CA ILE A 203 -2.47 10.62 19.58
C ILE A 203 -2.74 12.13 19.77
N LEU A 204 -2.04 12.74 20.70
CA LEU A 204 -2.21 14.18 21.00
C LEU A 204 -1.67 15.04 19.84
N VAL A 205 -2.33 16.16 19.60
CA VAL A 205 -2.00 17.09 18.51
C VAL A 205 -1.58 18.45 19.09
N ASP A 206 -0.60 19.08 18.45
CA ASP A 206 -0.25 20.49 18.70
C ASP A 206 -1.25 21.42 17.99
N PRO A 207 -2.25 21.97 18.71
CA PRO A 207 -3.30 22.76 18.08
C PRO A 207 -2.79 24.08 17.50
N VAL A 208 -1.73 24.65 18.11
CA VAL A 208 -1.13 25.91 17.65
C VAL A 208 -0.47 25.70 16.30
N LEU A 209 0.36 24.64 16.19
CA LEU A 209 1.02 24.31 14.92
C LEU A 209 -0.01 24.07 13.81
N VAL A 210 -1.06 23.30 14.09
CA VAL A 210 -2.10 22.97 13.10
C VAL A 210 -2.85 24.20 12.64
N GLN A 211 -3.25 25.07 13.56
CA GLN A 211 -3.98 26.28 13.25
C GLN A 211 -3.14 27.27 12.45
N GLU A 212 -1.90 27.52 12.87
CA GLU A 212 -1.02 28.48 12.20
C GLU A 212 -0.58 27.93 10.83
N ALA A 213 -0.33 26.62 10.68
CA ALA A 213 -0.05 26.04 9.37
C ALA A 213 -1.21 26.24 8.37
N ILE A 214 -2.47 26.14 8.83
CA ILE A 214 -3.65 26.42 8.00
C ILE A 214 -3.73 27.91 7.64
N HIS A 215 -3.43 28.83 8.57
CA HIS A 215 -3.41 30.27 8.31
C HIS A 215 -2.33 30.64 7.30
N ILE A 216 -1.12 30.13 7.48
CA ILE A 216 0.02 30.37 6.60
C ILE A 216 -0.26 29.83 5.18
N ASP A 217 -0.83 28.61 5.06
CA ASP A 217 -1.21 28.08 3.75
C ASP A 217 -2.27 28.92 3.05
N LYS A 218 -3.31 29.36 3.77
CA LYS A 218 -4.34 30.24 3.21
C LYS A 218 -3.76 31.54 2.69
N ARG A 219 -2.86 32.17 3.44
CA ARG A 219 -2.16 33.38 3.01
C ARG A 219 -1.35 33.12 1.76
N PHE A 220 -0.56 32.06 1.74
CA PHE A 220 0.22 31.65 0.56
C PHE A 220 -0.69 31.42 -0.67
N GLN A 221 -1.82 30.74 -0.52
CA GLN A 221 -2.75 30.48 -1.63
C GLN A 221 -3.33 31.78 -2.21
N VAL A 222 -3.62 32.79 -1.37
CA VAL A 222 -4.08 34.13 -1.82
C VAL A 222 -2.99 34.83 -2.61
N GLU A 223 -1.76 34.92 -2.09
CA GLU A 223 -0.63 35.57 -2.73
C GLU A 223 -0.24 34.85 -4.05
N ALA A 224 -0.19 33.51 -4.01
CA ALA A 224 0.11 32.70 -5.20
C ALA A 224 -0.97 32.84 -6.29
N SER A 225 -2.25 32.90 -5.90
CA SER A 225 -3.36 33.11 -6.85
C SER A 225 -3.30 34.50 -7.50
N ALA A 226 -2.97 35.55 -6.73
CA ALA A 226 -2.78 36.90 -7.26
C ALA A 226 -1.61 36.96 -8.25
N LYS A 227 -0.49 36.30 -7.92
CA LYS A 227 0.69 36.19 -8.80
C LYS A 227 0.36 35.41 -10.08
N ALA A 228 -0.36 34.29 -9.97
CA ALA A 228 -0.81 33.50 -11.11
C ALA A 228 -1.75 34.29 -12.02
N TYR A 229 -2.66 35.08 -11.45
CA TYR A 229 -3.54 35.97 -12.21
C TYR A 229 -2.73 37.06 -12.95
N ALA A 230 -1.75 37.68 -12.30
CA ALA A 230 -0.88 38.66 -12.93
C ALA A 230 -0.11 38.10 -14.14
N LEU A 231 0.33 36.84 -14.06
CA LEU A 231 1.05 36.15 -15.14
C LEU A 231 0.14 35.70 -16.28
N THR A 232 -1.06 35.25 -15.98
CA THR A 232 -1.89 34.52 -16.95
C THR A 232 -3.22 35.18 -17.30
N GLY A 233 -3.70 36.13 -16.51
CA GLY A 233 -5.05 36.69 -16.59
C GLY A 233 -6.17 35.68 -16.23
N LEU A 234 -5.85 34.46 -15.77
CA LEU A 234 -6.82 33.42 -15.45
C LEU A 234 -7.43 33.61 -14.07
N HIS A 235 -8.75 33.73 -13.97
CA HIS A 235 -9.46 33.80 -12.70
C HIS A 235 -9.34 32.51 -11.86
N ASN A 236 -9.17 31.37 -12.52
CA ASN A 236 -8.92 30.09 -11.85
C ASN A 236 -7.71 29.36 -12.45
N PRO A 237 -6.50 29.71 -12.01
CA PRO A 237 -5.26 29.08 -12.51
C PRO A 237 -5.13 27.60 -12.13
N ASN A 238 -5.98 27.08 -11.23
CA ASN A 238 -6.06 25.66 -10.93
C ASN A 238 -6.96 24.86 -11.89
N SER A 239 -7.75 25.53 -12.73
CA SER A 239 -8.54 24.88 -13.78
C SER A 239 -7.64 24.26 -14.84
N VAL A 240 -7.76 22.93 -15.02
CA VAL A 240 -6.97 22.19 -16.01
C VAL A 240 -7.26 22.67 -17.43
N SER A 241 -8.54 22.98 -17.76
CA SER A 241 -8.93 23.45 -19.09
C SER A 241 -8.37 24.84 -19.39
N GLN A 242 -8.59 25.82 -18.50
CA GLN A 242 -8.10 27.18 -18.67
C GLN A 242 -6.55 27.23 -18.75
N MET A 243 -5.87 26.45 -17.92
CA MET A 243 -4.41 26.40 -17.95
C MET A 243 -3.87 25.78 -19.23
N LYS A 244 -4.52 24.76 -19.80
CA LYS A 244 -4.12 24.18 -21.08
C LYS A 244 -4.34 25.16 -22.25
N GLU A 245 -5.41 25.91 -22.22
CA GLU A 245 -5.70 26.94 -23.19
C GLU A 245 -4.63 28.03 -23.15
N TRP A 246 -4.34 28.59 -21.99
CA TRP A 246 -3.27 29.57 -21.81
C TRP A 246 -1.89 29.04 -22.24
N LEU A 247 -1.53 27.80 -21.89
CA LEU A 247 -0.27 27.18 -22.34
C LEU A 247 -0.22 27.04 -23.87
N SER A 248 -1.35 26.69 -24.50
CA SER A 248 -1.44 26.62 -25.95
C SER A 248 -1.24 27.97 -26.62
N ASP A 249 -1.80 29.05 -26.05
CA ASP A 249 -1.59 30.43 -26.50
C ASP A 249 -0.15 30.86 -26.38
N MET A 250 0.56 30.33 -25.36
CA MET A 250 2.01 30.54 -25.16
C MET A 250 2.90 29.57 -25.99
N GLY A 251 2.29 28.79 -26.90
CA GLY A 251 3.01 27.85 -27.77
C GLY A 251 3.34 26.50 -27.15
N VAL A 252 2.82 26.19 -25.95
CA VAL A 252 3.07 24.93 -25.25
C VAL A 252 1.83 24.03 -25.25
N THR A 253 1.90 22.90 -25.96
CA THR A 253 0.80 21.93 -26.04
C THR A 253 1.05 20.75 -25.10
N THR A 254 0.03 20.38 -24.27
CA THR A 254 0.14 19.24 -23.36
C THR A 254 -1.17 18.48 -23.23
N GLY A 255 -1.07 17.14 -23.21
CA GLY A 255 -2.20 16.23 -22.97
C GLY A 255 -2.62 16.15 -21.50
N SER A 256 -1.70 16.40 -20.56
CA SER A 256 -1.92 16.32 -19.11
C SER A 256 -1.27 17.47 -18.37
N LEU A 257 -1.81 17.81 -17.20
CA LEU A 257 -1.21 18.73 -16.21
C LEU A 257 -1.06 18.04 -14.84
N ASP A 258 -0.86 16.74 -14.85
CA ASP A 258 -0.43 16.03 -13.65
C ASP A 258 1.02 16.40 -13.26
N LYS A 259 1.43 16.02 -12.06
CA LYS A 259 2.75 16.41 -11.51
C LYS A 259 3.91 16.01 -12.44
N LYS A 260 3.81 14.84 -13.11
CA LYS A 260 4.86 14.35 -14.01
C LYS A 260 4.93 15.18 -15.29
N ALA A 261 3.80 15.42 -15.93
CA ALA A 261 3.72 16.25 -17.12
C ALA A 261 4.20 17.69 -16.85
N VAL A 262 3.80 18.28 -15.73
CA VAL A 262 4.24 19.63 -15.33
C VAL A 262 5.75 19.65 -15.06
N ASN A 263 6.33 18.65 -14.40
CA ASN A 263 7.78 18.58 -14.20
C ASN A 263 8.56 18.47 -15.53
N SER A 264 8.06 17.70 -16.51
CA SER A 264 8.67 17.63 -17.84
C SER A 264 8.61 18.99 -18.55
N LEU A 265 7.45 19.65 -18.52
CA LEU A 265 7.28 20.98 -19.11
C LEU A 265 8.18 22.04 -18.47
N ILE A 266 8.44 21.97 -17.17
CA ILE A 266 9.36 22.86 -16.45
C ILE A 266 10.79 22.77 -17.02
N GLN A 267 11.24 21.58 -17.41
CA GLN A 267 12.60 21.40 -18.00
C GLN A 267 12.73 22.01 -19.40
N GLU A 268 11.62 22.12 -20.11
CA GLU A 268 11.60 22.60 -21.51
C GLU A 268 11.11 24.05 -21.64
N SER A 269 10.60 24.64 -20.55
CA SER A 269 9.96 25.97 -20.55
C SER A 269 10.89 27.04 -20.00
N ALA A 270 10.65 28.32 -20.41
CA ALA A 270 11.34 29.50 -19.92
C ALA A 270 10.35 30.66 -19.67
N GLY A 271 10.82 31.74 -19.05
CA GLY A 271 10.04 32.96 -18.83
C GLY A 271 8.75 32.73 -18.01
N GLU A 272 7.65 33.37 -18.41
CA GLU A 272 6.36 33.34 -17.71
C GLU A 272 5.76 31.93 -17.62
N VAL A 273 5.96 31.10 -18.63
CA VAL A 273 5.48 29.71 -18.66
C VAL A 273 6.16 28.90 -17.56
N LEU A 274 7.50 29.00 -17.45
CA LEU A 274 8.27 28.32 -16.39
C LEU A 274 7.82 28.79 -15.00
N GLU A 275 7.66 30.09 -14.81
CA GLU A 275 7.24 30.67 -13.53
C GLU A 275 5.83 30.19 -13.15
N MET A 276 4.89 30.21 -14.09
CA MET A 276 3.53 29.75 -13.85
C MET A 276 3.46 28.24 -13.55
N LEU A 277 4.22 27.41 -14.26
CA LEU A 277 4.27 25.97 -14.02
C LEU A 277 4.85 25.64 -12.63
N LYS A 278 5.91 26.34 -12.21
CA LYS A 278 6.45 26.22 -10.84
C LYS A 278 5.42 26.63 -9.80
N LEU A 279 4.76 27.78 -10.00
CA LEU A 279 3.73 28.27 -9.09
C LEU A 279 2.55 27.30 -8.99
N ARG A 280 2.12 26.70 -10.11
CA ARG A 280 1.08 25.69 -10.14
C ARG A 280 1.43 24.45 -9.32
N LEU A 281 2.67 23.94 -9.37
CA LEU A 281 3.10 22.82 -8.53
C LEU A 281 2.98 23.13 -7.05
N LEU A 282 3.31 24.33 -6.64
CA LEU A 282 3.20 24.78 -5.24
C LEU A 282 1.74 24.93 -4.81
N MET A 283 0.90 25.57 -5.63
CA MET A 283 -0.54 25.75 -5.37
C MET A 283 -1.29 24.41 -5.35
N ALA A 284 -0.89 23.44 -6.19
CA ALA A 284 -1.51 22.11 -6.26
C ALA A 284 -1.05 21.16 -5.13
N LYS A 285 -0.19 21.59 -4.22
CA LYS A 285 0.37 20.73 -3.17
C LYS A 285 -0.70 20.33 -2.14
N THR A 286 -1.24 19.12 -2.30
CA THR A 286 -2.37 18.63 -1.49
C THR A 286 -1.98 18.16 -0.09
N SER A 287 -0.68 17.95 0.17
CA SER A 287 -0.19 17.48 1.48
C SER A 287 -0.57 18.43 2.63
N VAL A 288 -0.61 19.73 2.38
CA VAL A 288 -0.98 20.75 3.41
C VAL A 288 -2.42 20.57 3.89
N ARG A 289 -3.33 20.05 3.05
CA ARG A 289 -4.72 19.72 3.46
C ARG A 289 -4.81 18.71 4.60
N LYS A 290 -3.69 18.05 4.95
CA LYS A 290 -3.61 17.14 6.09
C LYS A 290 -3.82 17.87 7.43
N TYR A 291 -3.40 19.14 7.56
CA TYR A 291 -3.68 19.94 8.74
C TYR A 291 -5.18 20.15 8.95
N GLU A 292 -5.93 20.42 7.90
CA GLU A 292 -7.38 20.50 7.98
C GLU A 292 -8.02 19.15 8.35
N ALA A 293 -7.46 18.05 7.87
CA ALA A 293 -7.94 16.71 8.24
C ALA A 293 -7.68 16.43 9.73
N ILE A 294 -6.49 16.79 10.23
CA ILE A 294 -6.17 16.73 11.67
C ILE A 294 -7.17 17.56 12.45
N GLN A 295 -7.35 18.85 12.12
CA GLN A 295 -8.23 19.77 12.82
C GLN A 295 -9.68 19.26 12.92
N ARG A 296 -10.19 18.66 11.84
CA ARG A 296 -11.56 18.08 11.82
C ARG A 296 -11.71 16.80 12.63
N SER A 297 -10.61 16.11 12.92
CA SER A 297 -10.62 14.81 13.57
C SER A 297 -10.18 14.85 15.03
N VAL A 298 -9.74 16.02 15.53
CA VAL A 298 -9.37 16.20 16.94
C VAL A 298 -10.65 16.15 17.78
N CYS A 299 -10.61 15.34 18.85
CA CYS A 299 -11.66 15.23 19.86
C CYS A 299 -11.45 16.24 21.01
N ALA A 300 -12.40 16.31 21.95
CA ALA A 300 -12.36 17.26 23.07
C ALA A 300 -11.13 17.12 23.98
N ASP A 301 -10.53 15.93 24.03
CA ASP A 301 -9.29 15.66 24.79
C ASP A 301 -8.00 16.12 24.05
N GLY A 302 -8.13 16.74 22.86
CA GLY A 302 -7.02 17.21 22.04
C GLY A 302 -6.32 16.10 21.23
N ARG A 303 -6.84 14.88 21.20
CA ARG A 303 -6.26 13.74 20.49
C ARG A 303 -7.03 13.45 19.20
N VAL A 304 -6.34 12.85 18.25
CA VAL A 304 -6.96 12.24 17.07
C VAL A 304 -7.02 10.74 17.31
N HIS A 305 -8.22 10.19 17.26
CA HIS A 305 -8.52 8.77 17.45
C HIS A 305 -8.90 8.10 16.13
N GLY A 306 -8.85 6.76 16.07
CA GLY A 306 -9.31 6.01 14.90
C GLY A 306 -8.46 6.23 13.65
N LEU A 307 -7.15 6.41 13.79
CA LEU A 307 -6.22 6.63 12.68
C LEU A 307 -5.95 5.38 11.85
N LEU A 308 -6.27 4.20 12.37
CA LEU A 308 -5.92 2.91 11.80
C LEU A 308 -7.15 2.05 11.54
N GLN A 309 -7.17 1.37 10.40
CA GLN A 309 -8.15 0.35 10.08
C GLN A 309 -7.48 -1.02 10.09
N PHE A 310 -7.90 -1.87 11.00
CA PHE A 310 -7.49 -3.26 11.06
C PHE A 310 -7.85 -3.99 9.76
N TYR A 311 -6.92 -4.77 9.21
CA TYR A 311 -7.11 -5.52 7.98
C TYR A 311 -7.56 -4.66 6.77
N GLY A 312 -7.17 -3.37 6.75
CA GLY A 312 -7.60 -2.42 5.72
C GLY A 312 -7.10 -2.77 4.31
N ALA A 313 -5.94 -3.41 4.22
CA ALA A 313 -5.42 -4.04 2.99
C ALA A 313 -5.77 -5.54 3.01
N ASN A 314 -6.98 -5.88 2.59
CA ASN A 314 -7.54 -7.23 2.71
C ASN A 314 -6.74 -8.34 2.00
N ARG A 315 -5.82 -8.00 1.06
CA ARG A 315 -4.96 -8.99 0.40
C ARG A 315 -3.86 -9.52 1.32
N THR A 316 -3.21 -8.64 2.08
CA THR A 316 -2.06 -8.96 2.93
C THR A 316 -2.41 -8.95 4.42
N GLY A 317 -3.52 -8.32 4.80
CA GLY A 317 -3.93 -8.10 6.18
C GLY A 317 -3.22 -6.92 6.84
N ARG A 318 -2.49 -6.09 6.07
CA ARG A 318 -1.90 -4.85 6.58
C ARG A 318 -2.98 -3.86 7.01
N TRP A 319 -2.64 -3.00 7.97
CA TRP A 319 -3.48 -1.87 8.34
C TRP A 319 -3.55 -0.84 7.22
N ALA A 320 -4.67 -0.15 7.12
CA ALA A 320 -4.80 1.04 6.29
C ALA A 320 -4.93 2.28 7.16
N GLY A 321 -4.27 3.36 6.76
CA GLY A 321 -4.45 4.66 7.41
C GLY A 321 -5.84 5.24 7.14
N ARG A 322 -6.43 5.87 8.16
CA ARG A 322 -7.70 6.58 8.09
C ARG A 322 -7.48 8.06 8.35
N LEU A 323 -8.47 8.90 8.04
CA LEU A 323 -8.50 10.32 8.32
C LEU A 323 -7.26 11.06 7.76
N VAL A 324 -6.22 11.17 8.56
CA VAL A 324 -4.97 11.82 8.19
C VAL A 324 -4.12 10.95 7.26
N GLN A 325 -4.35 9.62 7.26
CA GLN A 325 -3.57 8.62 6.52
C GLN A 325 -2.06 8.73 6.86
N VAL A 326 -1.75 8.48 8.12
CA VAL A 326 -0.39 8.62 8.68
C VAL A 326 0.70 7.86 7.92
N GLN A 327 0.34 6.75 7.28
CA GLN A 327 1.22 5.93 6.45
C GLN A 327 1.71 6.65 5.17
N ASN A 328 0.97 7.69 4.73
CA ASN A 328 1.24 8.46 3.51
C ASN A 328 1.70 9.89 3.81
N LEU A 329 2.18 10.16 5.01
CA LEU A 329 2.76 11.45 5.35
C LEU A 329 4.19 11.56 4.80
N PRO A 330 4.60 12.73 4.29
CA PRO A 330 5.98 12.95 3.85
C PRO A 330 6.99 12.64 4.96
N ALA A 331 8.16 12.12 4.59
CA ALA A 331 9.28 12.03 5.51
C ALA A 331 9.88 13.43 5.77
N ASN A 332 10.63 13.57 6.86
CA ASN A 332 11.30 14.81 7.21
C ASN A 332 12.73 14.78 6.65
N HIS A 333 13.05 15.73 5.77
CA HIS A 333 14.39 15.86 5.16
C HIS A 333 15.06 17.19 5.52
N MET A 334 14.31 18.08 6.16
CA MET A 334 14.76 19.41 6.57
C MET A 334 15.73 19.31 7.75
N PRO A 335 16.98 19.84 7.63
CA PRO A 335 17.98 19.73 8.69
C PRO A 335 17.64 20.59 9.93
N ASP A 336 16.91 21.69 9.75
CA ASP A 336 16.49 22.64 10.78
C ASP A 336 15.00 22.56 11.13
N LEU A 337 14.48 21.33 11.20
CA LEU A 337 13.06 21.01 11.43
C LEU A 337 12.48 21.72 12.67
N ASP A 338 13.25 21.82 13.76
CA ASP A 338 12.83 22.48 15.01
C ASP A 338 12.60 23.98 14.80
N SER A 339 13.51 24.68 14.09
CA SER A 339 13.40 26.12 13.79
C SER A 339 12.20 26.39 12.90
N ALA A 340 12.04 25.61 11.82
CA ALA A 340 10.91 25.74 10.90
C ALA A 340 9.56 25.53 11.65
N ARG A 341 9.50 24.53 12.52
CA ARG A 341 8.36 24.25 13.37
C ARG A 341 8.04 25.45 14.29
N GLN A 342 9.05 26.07 14.88
CA GLN A 342 8.90 27.23 15.74
C GLN A 342 8.36 28.44 14.97
N PHE A 343 8.89 28.74 13.78
CA PHE A 343 8.40 29.84 12.93
C PHE A 343 6.92 29.64 12.55
N VAL A 344 6.52 28.42 12.19
CA VAL A 344 5.10 28.13 11.90
C VAL A 344 4.24 28.32 13.14
N ARG A 345 4.64 27.81 14.31
CA ARG A 345 3.89 27.99 15.56
C ARG A 345 3.73 29.47 15.99
N GLN A 346 4.64 30.32 15.59
CA GLN A 346 4.63 31.76 15.86
C GLN A 346 3.93 32.56 14.75
N GLY A 347 3.44 31.92 13.69
CA GLY A 347 2.79 32.60 12.56
C GLY A 347 3.73 33.48 11.74
N GLN A 348 5.05 33.23 11.78
CA GLN A 348 6.09 34.07 11.14
C GLN A 348 6.20 33.80 9.64
N TYR A 349 5.21 34.22 8.87
CA TYR A 349 5.13 33.98 7.42
C TYR A 349 6.34 34.58 6.68
N GLU A 350 6.72 35.81 6.98
CA GLU A 350 7.83 36.53 6.34
C GLU A 350 9.17 35.82 6.59
N ALA A 351 9.38 35.33 7.79
CA ALA A 351 10.60 34.57 8.10
C ALA A 351 10.66 33.26 7.29
N LEU A 352 9.52 32.56 7.14
CA LEU A 352 9.45 31.35 6.31
C LEU A 352 9.69 31.64 4.83
N ASP A 353 9.19 32.75 4.30
CA ASP A 353 9.34 33.14 2.89
C ASP A 353 10.80 33.55 2.57
N ILE A 354 11.49 34.15 3.51
CA ILE A 354 12.90 34.59 3.36
C ILE A 354 13.87 33.42 3.55
N LEU A 355 13.64 32.56 4.56
CA LEU A 355 14.61 31.54 4.97
C LEU A 355 14.49 30.22 4.19
N TYR A 356 13.32 29.94 3.61
CA TYR A 356 13.06 28.67 2.95
C TYR A 356 12.64 28.86 1.49
N PRO A 357 13.06 27.95 0.60
CA PRO A 357 12.75 28.06 -0.83
C PRO A 357 11.26 28.00 -1.16
N SER A 358 10.43 27.44 -0.23
CA SER A 358 8.99 27.26 -0.47
C SER A 358 8.23 26.97 0.81
N ILE A 359 7.29 27.84 1.17
CA ILE A 359 6.38 27.68 2.30
C ILE A 359 5.57 26.34 2.22
N PRO A 360 4.92 25.97 1.09
CA PRO A 360 4.22 24.70 1.02
C PRO A 360 5.13 23.47 1.23
N ASN A 361 6.42 23.55 0.90
CA ASN A 361 7.35 22.47 1.19
C ASN A 361 7.63 22.37 2.69
N VAL A 362 7.91 23.49 3.34
CA VAL A 362 8.08 23.54 4.81
C VAL A 362 6.85 22.95 5.52
N LEU A 363 5.65 23.44 5.19
CA LEU A 363 4.41 22.95 5.77
C LEU A 363 4.22 21.44 5.52
N SER A 364 4.58 20.95 4.34
CA SER A 364 4.48 19.54 4.02
C SER A 364 5.37 18.66 4.90
N GLU A 365 6.61 19.10 5.15
CA GLU A 365 7.55 18.36 5.99
C GLU A 365 7.20 18.42 7.47
N LEU A 366 6.52 19.47 7.92
CA LEU A 366 6.11 19.63 9.32
C LEU A 366 4.85 18.87 9.73
N ILE A 367 4.12 18.22 8.81
CA ILE A 367 2.83 17.56 9.12
C ILE A 367 2.99 16.51 10.24
N ARG A 368 4.04 15.69 10.20
CA ARG A 368 4.30 14.68 11.24
C ARG A 368 4.50 15.30 12.60
N THR A 369 5.15 16.46 12.65
CA THR A 369 5.48 17.16 13.91
C THR A 369 4.26 17.76 14.62
N ALA A 370 3.08 17.71 13.98
CA ALA A 370 1.83 18.05 14.64
C ALA A 370 1.42 17.02 15.71
N PHE A 371 1.94 15.78 15.64
CA PHE A 371 1.70 14.77 16.67
C PHE A 371 2.73 14.89 17.78
N ILE A 372 2.24 15.06 19.01
CA ILE A 372 3.04 15.31 20.21
C ILE A 372 2.67 14.33 21.33
N PRO A 373 3.58 13.97 22.23
CA PRO A 373 3.23 13.21 23.43
C PRO A 373 2.52 14.10 24.45
N LYS A 374 1.79 13.51 25.38
CA LYS A 374 1.21 14.24 26.50
C LYS A 374 2.30 14.88 27.38
N PRO A 375 2.00 15.95 28.14
CA PRO A 375 2.95 16.57 29.05
C PRO A 375 3.59 15.56 30.03
N GLY A 376 4.90 15.65 30.23
CA GLY A 376 5.65 14.73 31.07
C GLY A 376 6.01 13.38 30.40
N SER A 377 5.73 13.24 29.10
CA SER A 377 6.02 12.07 28.30
C SER A 377 6.85 12.42 27.07
N ARG A 378 7.42 11.41 26.44
CA ARG A 378 8.09 11.47 25.14
C ARG A 378 7.59 10.37 24.23
N PHE A 379 7.83 10.48 22.92
CA PHE A 379 7.71 9.34 22.03
C PHE A 379 8.97 8.51 22.05
N ILE A 380 8.78 7.19 22.10
CA ILE A 380 9.76 6.18 21.69
C ILE A 380 9.25 5.63 20.38
N VAL A 381 10.02 5.83 19.30
CA VAL A 381 9.70 5.36 17.96
C VAL A 381 10.69 4.26 17.62
N ALA A 382 10.21 3.11 17.17
CA ALA A 382 11.04 2.00 16.75
C ALA A 382 10.50 1.36 15.48
N ASP A 383 11.40 1.06 14.53
CA ASP A 383 11.11 0.58 13.18
C ASP A 383 11.93 -0.71 12.92
N PHE A 384 11.33 -1.68 12.25
CA PHE A 384 12.09 -2.84 11.80
C PHE A 384 13.05 -2.47 10.68
N SER A 385 14.32 -2.83 10.81
CA SER A 385 15.32 -2.57 9.77
C SER A 385 15.13 -3.51 8.58
N ALA A 386 14.70 -2.97 7.42
CA ALA A 386 14.58 -3.68 6.14
C ALA A 386 13.78 -5.00 6.23
N ILE A 387 12.63 -5.01 6.89
CA ILE A 387 11.89 -6.23 7.25
C ILE A 387 11.51 -7.07 6.02
N GLU A 388 11.03 -6.47 4.94
CA GLU A 388 10.62 -7.22 3.74
C GLU A 388 11.83 -7.88 3.06
N ALA A 389 12.99 -7.22 3.05
CA ALA A 389 14.22 -7.79 2.50
C ALA A 389 14.76 -8.97 3.35
N ARG A 390 14.57 -8.92 4.68
CA ARG A 390 14.89 -10.02 5.58
C ARG A 390 13.94 -11.20 5.37
N VAL A 391 12.64 -10.93 5.31
CA VAL A 391 11.60 -11.95 5.12
C VAL A 391 11.75 -12.68 3.79
N ILE A 392 11.98 -11.96 2.67
CA ILE A 392 12.14 -12.62 1.37
C ILE A 392 13.41 -13.47 1.31
N ALA A 393 14.52 -12.98 1.88
CA ALA A 393 15.77 -13.74 1.96
C ALA A 393 15.60 -15.02 2.78
N TRP A 394 14.89 -14.94 3.90
CA TRP A 394 14.61 -16.07 4.78
C TRP A 394 13.67 -17.10 4.14
N LEU A 395 12.59 -16.66 3.50
CA LEU A 395 11.63 -17.54 2.81
C LEU A 395 12.26 -18.27 1.63
N ALA A 396 13.09 -17.58 0.87
CA ALA A 396 13.78 -18.13 -0.30
C ALA A 396 15.06 -18.91 0.06
N GLY A 397 15.61 -18.73 1.26
CA GLY A 397 16.89 -19.31 1.66
C GLY A 397 18.09 -18.65 0.96
N GLU A 398 18.05 -17.34 0.67
CA GLU A 398 19.14 -16.58 0.06
C GLU A 398 20.25 -16.32 1.04
N SER A 399 21.21 -17.22 1.13
CA SER A 399 22.20 -17.33 2.21
C SER A 399 23.08 -16.09 2.38
N TRP A 400 23.58 -15.51 1.30
CA TRP A 400 24.45 -14.33 1.37
C TRP A 400 23.71 -13.11 2.00
N ARG A 401 22.41 -12.93 1.70
CA ARG A 401 21.59 -11.88 2.32
C ARG A 401 21.39 -12.13 3.82
N LEU A 402 21.13 -13.38 4.19
CA LEU A 402 20.98 -13.74 5.60
C LEU A 402 22.27 -13.49 6.37
N GLU A 403 23.44 -13.82 5.79
CA GLU A 403 24.75 -13.52 6.38
C GLU A 403 24.97 -12.01 6.56
N VAL A 404 24.63 -11.18 5.54
CA VAL A 404 24.68 -9.72 5.65
C VAL A 404 23.83 -9.22 6.80
N PHE A 405 22.62 -9.75 6.96
CA PHE A 405 21.71 -9.34 8.05
C PHE A 405 22.16 -9.83 9.43
N GLN A 406 22.91 -10.93 9.51
CA GLN A 406 23.47 -11.46 10.76
C GLN A 406 24.76 -10.73 11.16
N THR A 407 25.48 -10.12 10.23
CA THR A 407 26.76 -9.46 10.47
C THR A 407 26.59 -7.94 10.60
N HIS A 408 26.65 -7.22 9.51
CA HIS A 408 26.71 -5.74 9.52
C HIS A 408 25.41 -5.06 9.09
N GLY A 409 24.43 -5.79 8.54
CA GLY A 409 23.10 -5.27 8.17
C GLY A 409 23.04 -4.30 7.00
N LYS A 410 24.16 -3.95 6.36
CA LYS A 410 24.25 -2.97 5.27
C LYS A 410 23.77 -3.57 3.94
N ILE A 411 22.49 -3.89 3.82
CA ILE A 411 21.95 -4.63 2.66
C ILE A 411 22.04 -3.84 1.34
N TYR A 412 21.89 -2.53 1.36
CA TYR A 412 21.97 -1.71 0.14
C TYR A 412 23.40 -1.63 -0.40
N GLU A 413 24.38 -1.48 0.50
CA GLU A 413 25.79 -1.51 0.17
C GLU A 413 26.22 -2.91 -0.29
N ALA A 414 25.77 -3.96 0.39
CA ALA A 414 26.05 -5.34 0.00
C ALA A 414 25.43 -5.72 -1.34
N SER A 415 24.18 -5.28 -1.61
CA SER A 415 23.55 -5.46 -2.91
C SER A 415 24.30 -4.74 -4.01
N ALA A 416 24.71 -3.48 -3.78
CA ALA A 416 25.54 -2.74 -4.73
C ALA A 416 26.90 -3.40 -4.93
N SER A 417 27.56 -3.88 -3.87
CA SER A 417 28.81 -4.64 -3.95
C SER A 417 28.66 -5.93 -4.78
N ALA A 418 27.63 -6.72 -4.51
CA ALA A 418 27.34 -7.94 -5.25
C ALA A 418 27.01 -7.70 -6.74
N MET A 419 26.40 -6.55 -7.05
CA MET A 419 25.98 -6.19 -8.40
C MET A 419 27.10 -5.53 -9.22
N PHE A 420 27.91 -4.67 -8.60
CA PHE A 420 28.90 -3.85 -9.30
C PHE A 420 30.34 -4.32 -9.08
N GLY A 421 30.57 -5.32 -8.24
CA GLY A 421 31.93 -5.84 -7.95
C GLY A 421 32.82 -4.83 -7.21
N VAL A 422 32.24 -3.85 -6.52
CA VAL A 422 32.95 -2.83 -5.72
C VAL A 422 32.97 -3.26 -4.27
N ALA A 423 34.08 -3.05 -3.57
CA ALA A 423 34.18 -3.43 -2.16
C ALA A 423 33.14 -2.66 -1.31
N ILE A 424 32.54 -3.34 -0.33
CA ILE A 424 31.42 -2.78 0.45
C ILE A 424 31.82 -1.52 1.21
N ASP A 425 33.09 -1.44 1.64
CA ASP A 425 33.64 -0.31 2.39
C ASP A 425 33.85 0.94 1.55
N GLU A 426 33.89 0.78 0.22
CA GLU A 426 33.97 1.90 -0.74
C GLU A 426 32.58 2.51 -1.02
N ILE A 427 31.48 1.84 -0.60
CA ILE A 427 30.11 2.27 -0.85
C ILE A 427 29.57 3.02 0.37
N THR A 428 29.75 4.34 0.37
CA THR A 428 29.35 5.20 1.50
C THR A 428 27.87 5.60 1.47
N LYS A 429 27.33 6.01 2.64
CA LYS A 429 25.97 6.56 2.77
C LYS A 429 25.87 7.83 1.90
N GLY A 430 24.98 7.80 0.89
CA GLY A 430 24.82 8.91 -0.07
C GLY A 430 25.53 8.70 -1.42
N SER A 431 26.38 7.68 -1.57
CA SER A 431 27.04 7.41 -2.86
C SER A 431 26.03 6.98 -3.94
N PRO A 432 26.27 7.31 -5.22
CA PRO A 432 25.44 6.86 -6.35
C PRO A 432 25.33 5.33 -6.43
N LEU A 433 26.37 4.59 -6.07
CA LEU A 433 26.37 3.13 -6.05
C LEU A 433 25.41 2.57 -4.99
N ARG A 434 25.37 3.18 -3.81
CA ARG A 434 24.39 2.80 -2.78
C ARG A 434 22.95 3.09 -3.23
N GLN A 435 22.73 4.22 -3.90
CA GLN A 435 21.43 4.54 -4.49
C GLN A 435 21.07 3.53 -5.59
N LYS A 436 22.02 3.15 -6.44
CA LYS A 436 21.83 2.09 -7.44
C LYS A 436 21.53 0.75 -6.77
N GLY A 437 22.22 0.37 -5.71
CA GLY A 437 21.91 -0.82 -4.89
C GLY A 437 20.53 -0.77 -4.26
N LYS A 438 20.03 0.42 -3.94
CA LYS A 438 18.67 0.63 -3.42
C LYS A 438 17.59 0.51 -4.51
N VAL A 439 17.91 0.88 -5.73
CA VAL A 439 16.96 0.96 -6.87
C VAL A 439 17.10 -0.23 -7.83
N ALA A 440 18.09 -1.08 -7.61
CA ALA A 440 18.53 -2.12 -8.54
C ALA A 440 17.45 -3.00 -9.11
N GLU A 441 17.42 -3.03 -10.46
CA GLU A 441 16.82 -4.11 -11.26
C GLU A 441 16.58 -3.74 -12.76
N LEU A 442 17.35 -4.31 -13.88
CA LEU A 442 16.82 -4.36 -15.27
C LEU A 442 17.85 -4.26 -16.45
N ALA A 443 17.84 -5.09 -17.57
CA ALA A 443 18.79 -5.12 -18.73
C ALA A 443 18.24 -5.40 -20.17
N CYS A 444 19.01 -5.28 -21.34
CA CYS A 444 18.57 -5.26 -22.78
C CYS A 444 19.49 -5.82 -23.91
N ILE A 445 18.95 -6.00 -25.20
CA ILE A 445 19.56 -6.56 -26.43
C ILE A 445 19.59 -5.53 -27.59
N ALA A 446 20.63 -5.57 -28.48
CA ALA A 446 20.84 -4.60 -29.58
C ALA A 446 19.85 -4.77 -30.76
N GLU A 447 19.52 -3.64 -31.42
CA GLU A 447 18.74 -3.55 -32.68
C GLU A 447 19.36 -4.39 -33.80
N GLY A 448 18.54 -5.01 -34.65
CA GLY A 448 18.97 -5.89 -35.73
C GLY A 448 19.37 -7.28 -35.31
N SER A 449 19.42 -7.60 -34.00
CA SER A 449 19.71 -8.96 -33.53
C SER A 449 18.57 -9.91 -33.91
N LEU A 450 18.93 -11.05 -34.56
CA LEU A 450 17.95 -11.96 -35.14
C LEU A 450 17.39 -12.92 -34.06
N VAL A 451 16.11 -12.77 -33.74
CA VAL A 451 15.38 -13.65 -32.81
C VAL A 451 14.81 -14.84 -33.58
N LEU A 452 15.00 -16.05 -33.06
CA LEU A 452 14.40 -17.26 -33.65
C LEU A 452 12.92 -17.37 -33.26
N THR A 453 12.05 -17.18 -34.26
CA THR A 453 10.59 -17.26 -34.10
C THR A 453 9.99 -18.41 -34.87
N ASP A 454 8.72 -18.76 -34.62
CA ASP A 454 7.95 -19.75 -35.39
C ASP A 454 7.70 -19.34 -36.86
N LYS A 455 8.05 -18.09 -37.23
CA LYS A 455 8.04 -17.55 -38.59
C LYS A 455 9.44 -17.44 -39.21
N GLY A 456 10.46 -17.98 -38.56
CA GLY A 456 11.87 -17.89 -38.96
C GLY A 456 12.63 -16.84 -38.14
N LEU A 457 13.82 -16.48 -38.62
CA LEU A 457 14.67 -15.46 -37.98
C LEU A 457 14.13 -14.06 -38.29
N VAL A 458 13.81 -13.31 -37.27
CA VAL A 458 13.20 -11.96 -37.35
C VAL A 458 14.06 -10.97 -36.52
N PRO A 459 14.43 -9.78 -37.05
CA PRO A 459 15.09 -8.74 -36.27
C PRO A 459 14.28 -8.41 -35.02
N ILE A 460 14.95 -8.19 -33.87
CA ILE A 460 14.28 -8.06 -32.55
C ILE A 460 13.26 -6.93 -32.54
N GLU A 461 13.50 -5.82 -33.21
CA GLU A 461 12.60 -4.68 -33.33
C GLU A 461 11.34 -4.97 -34.17
N GLN A 462 11.33 -6.06 -34.95
CA GLN A 462 10.21 -6.47 -35.79
C GLN A 462 9.43 -7.68 -35.22
N VAL A 463 9.85 -8.19 -34.09
CA VAL A 463 9.15 -9.30 -33.40
C VAL A 463 7.83 -8.81 -32.84
N THR A 464 6.72 -9.50 -33.17
CA THR A 464 5.36 -9.15 -32.72
C THR A 464 4.77 -10.25 -31.83
N THR A 465 3.81 -9.89 -30.99
CA THR A 465 3.13 -10.82 -30.06
C THR A 465 2.41 -12.00 -30.72
N HIS A 466 2.24 -11.97 -32.06
CA HIS A 466 1.67 -13.08 -32.83
C HIS A 466 2.70 -14.15 -33.23
N MET A 467 3.98 -13.91 -32.96
CA MET A 467 5.08 -14.84 -33.19
C MET A 467 5.39 -15.62 -31.91
N LYS A 468 5.83 -16.87 -32.02
CA LYS A 468 6.38 -17.65 -30.91
C LYS A 468 7.89 -17.63 -30.98
N LEU A 469 8.56 -17.62 -29.82
CA LEU A 469 10.01 -17.62 -29.72
C LEU A 469 10.52 -19.02 -29.36
N TRP A 470 11.67 -19.42 -29.89
CA TRP A 470 12.35 -20.67 -29.49
C TRP A 470 13.15 -20.42 -28.19
N ASP A 471 12.80 -21.08 -27.09
CA ASP A 471 13.44 -20.92 -25.79
C ASP A 471 14.58 -21.92 -25.50
N GLY A 472 14.98 -22.65 -26.50
CA GLY A 472 15.99 -23.71 -26.42
C GLY A 472 15.39 -25.12 -26.36
N ASP A 473 14.15 -25.27 -25.90
CA ASP A 473 13.45 -26.55 -25.78
C ASP A 473 12.06 -26.52 -26.44
N ASP A 474 11.33 -25.41 -26.34
CA ASP A 474 9.94 -25.26 -26.81
C ASP A 474 9.67 -23.92 -27.52
N TRP A 475 8.63 -23.90 -28.36
CA TRP A 475 8.07 -22.64 -28.89
C TRP A 475 7.20 -21.95 -27.88
N VAL A 476 7.63 -20.79 -27.36
CA VAL A 476 6.95 -20.04 -26.28
C VAL A 476 6.38 -18.72 -26.75
N ASN A 477 5.31 -18.27 -26.12
CA ASN A 477 4.74 -16.95 -26.31
C ASN A 477 5.55 -15.89 -25.57
N HIS A 478 5.40 -14.62 -25.97
CA HIS A 478 5.99 -13.46 -25.30
C HIS A 478 5.03 -12.26 -25.30
N GLU A 479 5.34 -11.22 -24.55
CA GLU A 479 4.46 -10.05 -24.35
C GLU A 479 4.82 -8.84 -25.21
N GLY A 480 5.64 -9.03 -26.22
CA GLY A 480 6.08 -7.98 -27.14
C GLY A 480 7.54 -7.60 -26.96
N VAL A 481 7.96 -6.62 -27.72
CA VAL A 481 9.31 -6.06 -27.73
C VAL A 481 9.30 -4.68 -27.11
N ILE A 482 10.30 -4.37 -26.30
CA ILE A 482 10.49 -3.05 -25.67
C ILE A 482 11.72 -2.40 -26.28
N ASP A 483 11.55 -1.22 -26.87
CA ASP A 483 12.63 -0.34 -27.30
C ASP A 483 13.28 0.31 -26.08
N GLN A 484 14.60 0.14 -25.96
CA GLN A 484 15.38 0.56 -24.80
C GLN A 484 16.35 1.69 -25.10
N GLY A 485 16.21 2.31 -26.28
CA GLY A 485 17.06 3.42 -26.73
C GLY A 485 18.45 3.02 -27.19
N ILE A 486 19.37 3.98 -27.30
CA ILE A 486 20.76 3.78 -27.76
C ILE A 486 21.68 3.49 -26.57
N LYS A 487 22.36 2.32 -26.58
CA LYS A 487 23.30 1.90 -25.53
C LYS A 487 24.64 1.44 -26.11
N GLU A 488 25.67 1.35 -25.27
CA GLU A 488 26.92 0.68 -25.64
C GLU A 488 26.71 -0.83 -25.71
N VAL A 489 27.14 -1.43 -26.83
CA VAL A 489 27.03 -2.85 -27.12
C VAL A 489 28.40 -3.47 -27.41
N MET A 490 28.50 -4.77 -27.15
CA MET A 490 29.65 -5.58 -27.52
C MET A 490 29.20 -6.80 -28.31
N THR A 491 30.03 -7.29 -29.18
CA THR A 491 29.79 -8.57 -29.90
C THR A 491 30.71 -9.63 -29.35
N TYR A 492 30.14 -10.73 -28.91
CA TYR A 492 30.86 -11.90 -28.45
C TYR A 492 30.18 -13.19 -28.90
N ASP A 493 30.92 -14.13 -29.47
CA ASP A 493 30.46 -15.43 -29.95
C ASP A 493 29.20 -15.32 -30.84
N GLY A 494 29.14 -14.32 -31.72
CA GLY A 494 28.05 -14.08 -32.68
C GLY A 494 26.80 -13.38 -32.11
N LEU A 495 26.78 -12.98 -30.84
CA LEU A 495 25.70 -12.22 -30.22
C LEU A 495 26.13 -10.77 -30.00
N CYS A 496 25.34 -9.80 -30.49
CA CYS A 496 25.52 -8.38 -30.20
C CYS A 496 24.48 -7.91 -29.18
N ALA A 497 24.95 -7.55 -27.99
CA ALA A 497 24.11 -7.07 -26.90
C ALA A 497 24.91 -6.18 -25.94
N THR A 498 24.24 -5.59 -24.94
CA THR A 498 24.95 -4.88 -23.87
C THR A 498 25.82 -5.87 -23.07
N ALA A 499 26.96 -5.41 -22.52
CA ALA A 499 27.93 -6.29 -21.83
C ALA A 499 27.32 -7.02 -20.60
N ASP A 500 26.29 -6.46 -20.04
CA ASP A 500 25.55 -7.00 -18.90
C ASP A 500 24.41 -7.96 -19.29
N HIS A 501 24.13 -8.15 -20.58
CA HIS A 501 23.09 -9.05 -21.04
C HIS A 501 23.37 -10.51 -20.61
N LEU A 502 22.36 -11.17 -20.06
CA LEU A 502 22.49 -12.54 -19.54
C LEU A 502 22.42 -13.58 -20.67
N VAL A 503 23.45 -14.43 -20.75
CA VAL A 503 23.62 -15.49 -21.74
C VAL A 503 23.92 -16.81 -21.07
N TYR A 504 23.54 -17.91 -21.68
CA TYR A 504 23.87 -19.26 -21.19
C TYR A 504 25.21 -19.73 -21.76
N LEU A 505 26.08 -20.28 -20.90
CA LEU A 505 27.30 -20.93 -21.32
C LEU A 505 27.03 -22.39 -21.69
N LYS A 506 27.82 -22.92 -22.62
CA LYS A 506 27.70 -24.32 -23.06
C LYS A 506 27.91 -25.29 -21.89
N GLY A 507 26.86 -26.05 -21.56
CA GLY A 507 26.87 -27.03 -20.46
C GLY A 507 26.60 -26.49 -19.07
N GLU A 508 26.34 -25.19 -18.92
CA GLU A 508 26.00 -24.57 -17.62
C GLU A 508 24.50 -24.31 -17.53
N PRO A 509 23.85 -24.64 -16.42
CA PRO A 509 22.42 -24.48 -16.26
C PRO A 509 22.00 -23.02 -15.94
N TRP A 510 22.94 -22.12 -15.60
CA TRP A 510 22.69 -20.76 -15.14
C TRP A 510 23.23 -19.72 -16.11
N PRO A 511 22.52 -18.61 -16.35
CA PRO A 511 23.00 -17.55 -17.22
C PRO A 511 24.09 -16.68 -16.54
N VAL A 512 25.02 -16.18 -17.33
CA VAL A 512 26.07 -15.22 -16.93
C VAL A 512 26.02 -14.00 -17.83
N GLN A 513 26.64 -12.89 -17.41
CA GLN A 513 26.72 -11.67 -18.24
C GLN A 513 27.58 -11.91 -19.48
N LEU A 514 27.23 -11.32 -20.62
CA LEU A 514 27.94 -11.41 -21.88
C LEU A 514 29.40 -10.94 -21.74
N GLY A 515 29.62 -9.81 -21.04
CA GLY A 515 30.95 -9.29 -20.76
C GLY A 515 31.80 -10.26 -19.94
N LYS A 516 31.23 -10.97 -18.98
CA LYS A 516 31.93 -11.99 -18.18
C LYS A 516 32.21 -13.26 -19.00
N ALA A 517 31.27 -13.68 -19.85
CA ALA A 517 31.50 -14.79 -20.78
C ALA A 517 32.67 -14.49 -21.70
N ALA A 518 32.77 -13.26 -22.23
CA ALA A 518 33.86 -12.80 -23.05
C ALA A 518 35.21 -12.77 -22.30
N GLN A 519 35.23 -12.27 -21.06
CA GLN A 519 36.44 -12.27 -20.22
C GLN A 519 36.96 -13.67 -19.91
N LEU A 520 36.05 -14.65 -19.74
CA LEU A 520 36.38 -16.05 -19.48
C LEU A 520 36.76 -16.82 -20.76
N GLY A 521 36.55 -16.26 -21.96
CA GLY A 521 36.69 -16.96 -23.23
C GLY A 521 35.74 -18.15 -23.38
N ALA A 522 34.60 -18.14 -22.66
CA ALA A 522 33.68 -19.29 -22.56
C ALA A 522 32.65 -19.27 -23.68
N ALA A 523 32.50 -20.41 -24.38
CA ALA A 523 31.53 -20.57 -25.49
C ALA A 523 30.09 -20.43 -24.99
N LEU A 524 29.26 -19.68 -25.72
CA LEU A 524 27.84 -19.53 -25.42
C LEU A 524 27.05 -20.79 -25.82
N GLN A 525 25.97 -21.05 -25.09
CA GLN A 525 25.06 -22.15 -25.38
C GLN A 525 24.37 -21.92 -26.73
N GLN A 526 24.64 -22.80 -27.71
CA GLN A 526 23.97 -22.79 -29.01
C GLN A 526 22.53 -23.29 -28.87
N SER A 527 21.61 -22.62 -29.58
CA SER A 527 20.19 -22.98 -29.61
C SER A 527 19.62 -22.69 -31.00
N GLY A 528 19.00 -23.68 -31.61
CA GLY A 528 18.54 -23.63 -33.01
C GLY A 528 19.64 -23.77 -34.05
N GLN A 529 19.33 -23.60 -35.35
CA GLN A 529 20.32 -23.62 -36.40
C GLN A 529 21.19 -22.35 -36.35
N PRO A 530 22.51 -22.43 -36.46
CA PRO A 530 23.39 -21.26 -36.53
C PRO A 530 23.00 -20.39 -37.72
N SER A 531 22.74 -19.11 -37.51
CA SER A 531 22.53 -18.19 -38.62
C SER A 531 23.86 -17.95 -39.32
N GLN A 532 23.90 -18.15 -40.65
CA GLN A 532 25.07 -17.79 -41.48
C GLN A 532 25.09 -16.28 -41.81
N GLN A 533 24.12 -15.48 -41.34
CA GLN A 533 24.09 -14.04 -41.52
C GLN A 533 24.75 -13.35 -40.33
N GLU A 534 25.81 -12.57 -40.59
CA GLU A 534 26.39 -11.67 -39.61
C GLU A 534 25.36 -10.59 -39.25
N PRO A 535 25.26 -10.21 -37.95
CA PRO A 535 24.40 -9.11 -37.56
C PRO A 535 24.81 -7.82 -38.24
N LEU A 536 23.85 -7.02 -38.71
CA LEU A 536 24.04 -5.73 -39.38
C LEU A 536 24.58 -4.64 -38.44
N THR A 537 24.95 -4.95 -37.21
CA THR A 537 25.41 -4.04 -36.16
C THR A 537 26.94 -4.07 -36.00
N PRO A 538 27.58 -2.93 -35.65
CA PRO A 538 29.04 -2.84 -35.47
C PRO A 538 29.52 -3.76 -34.32
N ALA A 539 30.71 -4.27 -34.44
CA ALA A 539 31.38 -5.21 -33.52
C ALA A 539 31.56 -4.65 -32.09
N SER A 540 31.55 -3.33 -31.93
CA SER A 540 31.50 -2.59 -30.65
C SER A 540 31.12 -1.14 -30.93
N GLY A 541 30.48 -0.47 -29.94
CA GLY A 541 30.03 0.90 -30.05
C GLY A 541 28.60 1.12 -29.52
N LYS A 542 27.95 2.20 -29.96
CA LYS A 542 26.57 2.50 -29.56
C LYS A 542 25.56 2.00 -30.59
N ALA A 543 24.59 1.22 -30.16
CA ALA A 543 23.47 0.76 -30.98
C ALA A 543 22.15 0.95 -30.21
N ARG A 544 21.04 1.08 -30.97
CA ARG A 544 19.71 1.00 -30.39
C ARG A 544 19.48 -0.42 -29.88
N VAL A 545 18.91 -0.59 -28.71
CA VAL A 545 18.76 -1.90 -28.08
C VAL A 545 17.33 -2.17 -27.68
N TYR A 546 16.98 -3.43 -27.69
CA TYR A 546 15.63 -3.93 -27.40
C TYR A 546 15.67 -5.08 -26.40
N ASP A 547 14.55 -5.36 -25.77
CA ASP A 547 14.30 -6.57 -25.00
C ASP A 547 12.96 -7.17 -25.37
N ILE A 548 12.82 -8.49 -25.11
CA ILE A 548 11.57 -9.19 -25.28
C ILE A 548 10.93 -9.39 -23.92
N LYS A 549 9.68 -8.94 -23.79
CA LYS A 549 8.95 -9.02 -22.56
C LYS A 549 8.39 -10.42 -22.34
N ASN A 550 8.77 -11.07 -21.22
CA ASN A 550 8.27 -12.36 -20.76
C ASN A 550 8.31 -13.49 -21.82
N ALA A 551 9.50 -13.86 -22.29
CA ALA A 551 9.70 -14.96 -23.25
C ALA A 551 9.51 -16.33 -22.57
N GLY A 552 8.28 -16.85 -22.53
CA GLY A 552 7.93 -18.15 -21.98
C GLY A 552 8.15 -18.33 -20.47
N PRO A 553 7.87 -19.51 -19.93
CA PRO A 553 7.98 -19.79 -18.50
C PRO A 553 9.42 -19.88 -18.00
N ARG A 554 10.38 -20.10 -18.90
CA ARG A 554 11.81 -20.16 -18.56
C ARG A 554 12.53 -18.82 -18.76
N HIS A 555 11.80 -17.76 -19.17
CA HIS A 555 12.32 -16.40 -19.40
C HIS A 555 13.60 -16.37 -20.25
N ARG A 556 13.64 -17.15 -21.30
CA ARG A 556 14.77 -17.23 -22.22
C ARG A 556 14.28 -17.40 -23.66
N PHE A 557 15.10 -16.99 -24.61
CA PHE A 557 14.81 -17.12 -26.03
C PHE A 557 16.12 -17.12 -26.84
N THR A 558 16.02 -17.49 -28.10
CA THR A 558 17.19 -17.63 -28.97
C THR A 558 17.37 -16.37 -29.82
N VAL A 559 18.55 -15.78 -29.74
CA VAL A 559 19.00 -14.64 -30.55
C VAL A 559 20.31 -14.94 -31.23
N SER A 560 20.38 -14.75 -32.55
CA SER A 560 21.57 -15.04 -33.36
C SER A 560 22.17 -16.43 -33.09
N GLY A 561 21.30 -17.45 -32.88
CA GLY A 561 21.67 -18.81 -32.57
C GLY A 561 22.23 -19.05 -31.16
N ARG A 562 22.15 -18.07 -30.26
CA ARG A 562 22.59 -18.21 -28.87
C ARG A 562 21.38 -18.08 -27.91
N LEU A 563 21.40 -18.92 -26.87
CA LEU A 563 20.37 -18.88 -25.85
C LEU A 563 20.63 -17.72 -24.88
N VAL A 564 19.66 -16.80 -24.75
CA VAL A 564 19.73 -15.61 -23.89
C VAL A 564 18.60 -15.61 -22.88
N HIS A 565 18.82 -14.96 -21.75
CA HIS A 565 17.80 -14.81 -20.71
C HIS A 565 16.97 -13.53 -20.93
N ASN A 566 15.68 -13.62 -20.68
CA ASN A 566 14.76 -12.49 -20.69
C ASN A 566 14.69 -11.85 -19.28
N CYS A 567 14.49 -10.56 -19.21
CA CYS A 567 14.41 -9.82 -17.95
C CYS A 567 13.21 -10.18 -17.10
N GLY A 568 13.38 -10.14 -15.82
CA GLY A 568 12.34 -10.59 -14.98
C GLY A 568 12.39 -10.27 -13.49
N TYR A 569 12.28 -9.06 -13.00
CA TYR A 569 11.48 -8.83 -11.79
C TYR A 569 10.03 -8.68 -12.24
N GLY A 570 9.04 -9.11 -11.48
CA GLY A 570 7.65 -8.83 -11.83
C GLY A 570 7.32 -7.34 -12.01
N GLY A 571 8.31 -6.44 -11.89
CA GLY A 571 8.27 -5.01 -12.18
C GLY A 571 9.05 -4.67 -13.44
N SER A 572 8.41 -3.99 -14.41
CA SER A 572 9.04 -3.40 -15.60
C SER A 572 9.78 -2.10 -15.27
N VAL A 573 10.56 -1.54 -16.21
CA VAL A 573 11.07 -0.14 -16.19
C VAL A 573 9.98 0.82 -15.75
N GLY A 574 8.72 0.60 -16.16
CA GLY A 574 7.57 1.37 -15.70
C GLY A 574 7.34 1.32 -14.19
N ALA A 575 7.62 0.21 -13.52
CA ALA A 575 7.49 0.12 -12.06
C ALA A 575 8.58 0.92 -11.34
N LEU A 576 9.84 0.87 -11.81
CA LEU A 576 10.91 1.70 -11.22
C LEU A 576 10.71 3.19 -11.48
N LYS A 577 10.25 3.57 -12.68
CA LYS A 577 9.85 4.95 -12.96
C LYS A 577 8.72 5.40 -12.04
N ALA A 578 7.73 4.54 -11.80
CA ALA A 578 6.64 4.80 -10.86
C ALA A 578 7.11 4.90 -9.40
N MET A 579 8.21 4.24 -9.05
CA MET A 579 8.85 4.31 -7.73
C MET A 579 9.81 5.51 -7.59
N GLY A 580 9.92 6.37 -8.60
CA GLY A 580 10.74 7.59 -8.52
C GLY A 580 12.22 7.37 -8.83
N ALA A 581 12.61 6.34 -9.55
CA ALA A 581 14.01 6.06 -9.86
C ALA A 581 14.68 7.18 -10.65
N LEU A 582 13.94 7.85 -11.55
CA LEU A 582 14.44 9.01 -12.32
C LEU A 582 14.62 10.24 -11.42
N GLU A 583 13.69 10.46 -10.48
CA GLU A 583 13.78 11.53 -9.48
C GLU A 583 14.93 11.32 -8.48
N MET A 584 15.41 10.08 -8.34
CA MET A 584 16.57 9.72 -7.52
C MET A 584 17.90 9.87 -8.27
N GLY A 585 17.89 10.44 -9.49
CA GLY A 585 19.08 10.73 -10.27
C GLY A 585 19.60 9.54 -11.09
N LEU A 586 18.80 8.49 -11.30
CA LEU A 586 19.11 7.43 -12.25
C LEU A 586 18.62 7.82 -13.64
N ASN A 587 19.45 7.59 -14.66
CA ASN A 587 19.02 7.74 -16.04
C ASN A 587 18.12 6.57 -16.42
N GLU A 588 17.23 6.76 -17.38
CA GLU A 588 16.38 5.70 -17.91
C GLU A 588 17.18 4.49 -18.40
N GLU A 589 18.38 4.76 -18.90
CA GLU A 589 19.36 3.80 -19.41
C GLU A 589 19.97 2.92 -18.30
N ASP A 590 20.08 3.41 -17.07
CA ASP A 590 20.60 2.69 -15.90
C ASP A 590 19.62 1.67 -15.33
N LEU A 591 18.34 1.79 -15.65
CA LEU A 591 17.30 1.06 -14.92
C LEU A 591 17.28 -0.43 -15.26
N GLU A 592 17.64 -0.81 -16.46
CA GLU A 592 17.55 -2.20 -16.91
C GLU A 592 18.79 -3.06 -16.63
N PRO A 593 20.03 -2.56 -16.75
CA PRO A 593 21.22 -3.24 -16.24
C PRO A 593 21.09 -3.65 -14.76
N LEU A 594 20.48 -2.80 -14.01
CA LEU A 594 20.26 -2.94 -12.57
C LEU A 594 19.40 -4.18 -12.17
N ILE A 595 18.33 -4.55 -12.91
CA ILE A 595 17.50 -5.74 -12.64
C ILE A 595 18.26 -7.05 -12.86
N LYS A 596 19.03 -7.16 -13.93
CA LYS A 596 19.75 -8.41 -14.26
C LYS A 596 20.83 -8.74 -13.23
N GLN A 597 21.56 -7.72 -12.80
CA GLN A 597 22.56 -7.86 -11.75
C GLN A 597 21.92 -8.32 -10.43
N TRP A 598 20.78 -7.75 -10.08
CA TRP A 598 20.07 -8.13 -8.86
C TRP A 598 19.57 -9.58 -8.90
N ARG A 599 19.03 -10.05 -10.04
CA ARG A 599 18.54 -11.44 -10.16
C ARG A 599 19.67 -12.44 -10.19
N ALA A 600 20.76 -12.11 -10.88
CA ALA A 600 21.97 -12.92 -10.85
C ALA A 600 22.55 -13.02 -9.43
N ALA A 601 22.46 -11.94 -8.65
CA ALA A 601 22.87 -11.92 -7.25
C ALA A 601 21.86 -12.62 -6.32
N ASN A 602 20.61 -12.86 -6.76
CA ASN A 602 19.53 -13.39 -5.91
C ASN A 602 18.80 -14.59 -6.55
N PRO A 603 19.51 -15.66 -6.95
CA PRO A 603 18.93 -16.76 -7.73
C PRO A 603 17.88 -17.55 -6.95
N ARG A 604 18.02 -17.68 -5.62
CA ARG A 604 17.04 -18.40 -4.79
C ARG A 604 15.74 -17.63 -4.62
N ILE A 605 15.79 -16.31 -4.59
CA ILE A 605 14.58 -15.47 -4.57
C ILE A 605 13.82 -15.62 -5.89
N VAL A 606 14.54 -15.60 -7.01
CA VAL A 606 13.94 -15.81 -8.35
C VAL A 606 13.31 -17.20 -8.46
N GLN A 607 14.01 -18.24 -8.00
CA GLN A 607 13.48 -19.59 -7.97
C GLN A 607 12.22 -19.70 -7.11
N PHE A 608 12.22 -19.07 -5.94
CA PHE A 608 11.08 -19.05 -5.02
C PHE A 608 9.83 -18.43 -5.64
N TRP A 609 9.95 -17.42 -6.52
CA TRP A 609 8.79 -16.87 -7.24
C TRP A 609 8.11 -17.92 -8.11
N TRP A 610 8.90 -18.67 -8.87
CA TRP A 610 8.37 -19.64 -9.82
C TRP A 610 7.88 -20.90 -9.13
N ASP A 611 8.54 -21.33 -8.08
CA ASP A 611 8.07 -22.42 -7.23
C ASP A 611 6.70 -22.08 -6.61
N CYS A 612 6.51 -20.86 -6.12
CA CYS A 612 5.22 -20.40 -5.59
C CYS A 612 4.14 -20.33 -6.70
N ASP A 613 4.48 -19.89 -7.90
CA ASP A 613 3.55 -19.87 -9.03
C ASP A 613 3.11 -21.29 -9.39
N ALA A 614 4.06 -22.18 -9.62
CA ALA A 614 3.81 -23.58 -9.95
C ALA A 614 2.99 -24.29 -8.86
N ALA A 615 3.31 -24.04 -7.58
CA ALA A 615 2.60 -24.60 -6.44
C ALA A 615 1.15 -24.10 -6.36
N ALA A 616 0.92 -22.80 -6.57
CA ALA A 616 -0.42 -22.21 -6.59
C ALA A 616 -1.25 -22.77 -7.76
N MET A 617 -0.66 -22.83 -8.97
CA MET A 617 -1.32 -23.40 -10.15
C MET A 617 -1.68 -24.87 -9.94
N LYS A 618 -0.74 -25.67 -9.42
CA LYS A 618 -0.96 -27.09 -9.14
C LYS A 618 -2.05 -27.28 -8.08
N ALA A 619 -2.01 -26.51 -7.00
CA ALA A 619 -3.03 -26.61 -5.94
C ALA A 619 -4.44 -26.36 -6.48
N VAL A 620 -4.62 -25.39 -7.39
CA VAL A 620 -5.93 -25.07 -8.00
C VAL A 620 -6.33 -26.10 -9.05
N ARG A 621 -5.39 -26.54 -9.92
CA ARG A 621 -5.66 -27.48 -11.02
C ARG A 621 -6.05 -28.85 -10.49
N GLU A 622 -5.32 -29.37 -9.52
CA GLU A 622 -5.50 -30.69 -8.95
C GLU A 622 -6.39 -30.71 -7.69
N GLN A 623 -6.87 -29.53 -7.26
CA GLN A 623 -7.65 -29.34 -6.02
C GLN A 623 -6.98 -29.96 -4.78
N THR A 624 -5.67 -29.78 -4.67
CA THR A 624 -4.81 -30.41 -3.68
C THR A 624 -4.09 -29.38 -2.80
N THR A 625 -3.22 -29.88 -1.94
CA THR A 625 -2.30 -29.08 -1.13
C THR A 625 -0.89 -29.24 -1.66
N THR A 626 -0.19 -28.13 -1.88
CA THR A 626 1.22 -28.06 -2.26
C THR A 626 1.99 -27.19 -1.27
N GLN A 627 3.31 -27.32 -1.25
CA GLN A 627 4.18 -26.58 -0.31
C GLN A 627 5.46 -26.14 -1.00
N VAL A 628 5.91 -24.91 -0.69
CA VAL A 628 7.19 -24.36 -1.09
C VAL A 628 7.88 -23.85 0.16
N GLY A 629 8.94 -24.53 0.60
CA GLY A 629 9.62 -24.20 1.85
C GLY A 629 8.64 -24.12 3.03
N ARG A 630 8.50 -22.94 3.62
CA ARG A 630 7.64 -22.65 4.79
C ARG A 630 6.22 -22.20 4.42
N VAL A 631 5.88 -22.12 3.13
CA VAL A 631 4.59 -21.62 2.63
C VAL A 631 3.78 -22.77 2.04
N ARG A 632 2.51 -22.89 2.40
CA ARG A 632 1.61 -23.94 1.92
C ARG A 632 0.46 -23.34 1.11
N PHE A 633 0.18 -23.94 -0.04
CA PHE A 633 -0.92 -23.59 -0.94
C PHE A 633 -1.98 -24.67 -0.88
N GLN A 634 -3.24 -24.30 -0.69
CA GLN A 634 -4.34 -25.25 -0.56
C GLN A 634 -5.59 -24.74 -1.27
N TYR A 635 -6.14 -25.53 -2.18
CA TYR A 635 -7.47 -25.26 -2.70
C TYR A 635 -8.53 -25.88 -1.77
N SER A 636 -9.47 -25.07 -1.31
CA SER A 636 -10.57 -25.53 -0.45
C SER A 636 -11.78 -24.61 -0.58
N ALA A 637 -12.98 -25.19 -0.69
CA ALA A 637 -14.26 -24.48 -0.68
C ALA A 637 -14.35 -23.26 -1.62
N GLY A 638 -13.72 -23.34 -2.80
CA GLY A 638 -13.75 -22.26 -3.78
C GLY A 638 -12.72 -21.15 -3.53
N PHE A 639 -11.75 -21.38 -2.64
CA PHE A 639 -10.61 -20.49 -2.38
C PHE A 639 -9.29 -21.20 -2.63
N LEU A 640 -8.31 -20.45 -3.12
CA LEU A 640 -6.92 -20.79 -2.93
C LEU A 640 -6.46 -20.10 -1.64
N PHE A 641 -6.09 -20.88 -0.63
CA PHE A 641 -5.47 -20.39 0.59
C PHE A 641 -3.96 -20.52 0.50
N ILE A 642 -3.26 -19.46 0.89
CA ILE A 642 -1.81 -19.47 1.09
C ILE A 642 -1.58 -19.35 2.60
N THR A 643 -1.09 -20.42 3.22
CA THR A 643 -0.78 -20.43 4.66
C THR A 643 0.66 -19.95 4.85
N LEU A 644 0.81 -18.86 5.60
CA LEU A 644 2.06 -18.24 5.96
C LEU A 644 2.77 -19.04 7.07
N PRO A 645 4.06 -18.82 7.33
CA PRO A 645 4.77 -19.42 8.46
C PRO A 645 4.12 -19.15 9.82
N SER A 646 3.47 -18.00 10.01
CA SER A 646 2.69 -17.64 11.20
C SER A 646 1.44 -18.49 11.42
N GLY A 647 1.02 -19.29 10.44
CA GLY A 647 -0.23 -20.03 10.42
C GLY A 647 -1.42 -19.22 9.87
N ARG A 648 -1.29 -17.91 9.70
CA ARG A 648 -2.32 -17.07 9.06
C ARG A 648 -2.44 -17.41 7.58
N ARG A 649 -3.65 -17.25 7.02
CA ARG A 649 -3.93 -17.59 5.62
C ARG A 649 -4.30 -16.34 4.81
N LEU A 650 -3.72 -16.24 3.62
CA LEU A 650 -4.20 -15.33 2.58
C LEU A 650 -5.23 -16.07 1.72
N ALA A 651 -6.31 -15.39 1.35
CA ALA A 651 -7.40 -15.99 0.59
C ALA A 651 -7.51 -15.38 -0.82
N TYR A 652 -7.65 -16.23 -1.82
CA TYR A 652 -7.90 -15.86 -3.22
C TYR A 652 -9.22 -16.52 -3.64
N ALA A 653 -10.28 -15.71 -3.72
CA ALA A 653 -11.63 -16.22 -3.96
C ALA A 653 -11.84 -16.66 -5.41
N ARG A 654 -12.56 -17.78 -5.59
CA ARG A 654 -12.97 -18.33 -6.89
C ARG A 654 -11.82 -18.35 -7.91
N PRO A 655 -10.68 -18.98 -7.57
CA PRO A 655 -9.54 -19.08 -8.47
C PRO A 655 -9.93 -19.86 -9.73
N ARG A 656 -9.45 -19.41 -10.89
CA ARG A 656 -9.67 -20.05 -12.18
C ARG A 656 -8.46 -19.84 -13.08
N PHE A 657 -8.25 -20.76 -14.00
CA PHE A 657 -7.37 -20.52 -15.14
C PHE A 657 -8.12 -19.71 -16.17
N ALA A 658 -7.49 -18.67 -16.66
CA ALA A 658 -7.99 -17.85 -17.76
C ALA A 658 -6.80 -17.29 -18.54
N GLN A 659 -7.04 -16.88 -19.76
CA GLN A 659 -6.05 -16.06 -20.45
C GLN A 659 -5.93 -14.72 -19.72
N ASN A 660 -4.72 -14.38 -19.29
CA ASN A 660 -4.41 -13.09 -18.74
C ASN A 660 -4.44 -12.01 -19.84
N GLN A 661 -4.24 -10.73 -19.47
CA GLN A 661 -4.19 -9.61 -20.42
C GLN A 661 -3.14 -9.79 -21.55
N PHE A 662 -2.25 -10.78 -21.45
CA PHE A 662 -1.19 -11.11 -22.39
C PHE A 662 -1.47 -12.37 -23.20
N GLY A 663 -2.69 -12.93 -23.14
CA GLY A 663 -3.11 -14.12 -23.90
C GLY A 663 -2.59 -15.44 -23.37
N ARG A 664 -1.94 -15.50 -22.18
CA ARG A 664 -1.43 -16.74 -21.56
C ARG A 664 -2.42 -17.29 -20.56
N GLU A 665 -2.46 -18.64 -20.44
CA GLU A 665 -3.13 -19.26 -19.31
C GLU A 665 -2.40 -18.91 -18.02
N GLY A 666 -3.10 -18.26 -17.12
CA GLY A 666 -2.59 -17.86 -15.81
C GLY A 666 -3.67 -18.03 -14.73
N LEU A 667 -3.26 -17.93 -13.48
CA LEU A 667 -4.16 -17.98 -12.36
C LEU A 667 -4.87 -16.62 -12.21
N THR A 668 -6.20 -16.64 -12.21
CA THR A 668 -7.05 -15.49 -11.93
C THR A 668 -7.94 -15.77 -10.73
N TYR A 669 -8.36 -14.73 -10.04
CA TYR A 669 -9.23 -14.84 -8.87
C TYR A 669 -10.19 -13.64 -8.82
N GLN A 670 -11.24 -13.74 -8.00
CA GLN A 670 -12.12 -12.59 -7.73
C GLN A 670 -11.65 -11.84 -6.48
N GLY A 671 -11.69 -10.51 -6.56
CA GLY A 671 -11.29 -9.65 -5.45
C GLY A 671 -11.73 -8.20 -5.67
N VAL A 672 -11.49 -7.37 -4.67
CA VAL A 672 -11.73 -5.93 -4.74
C VAL A 672 -10.57 -5.28 -5.49
N GLY A 673 -10.85 -4.71 -6.68
CA GLY A 673 -9.87 -4.00 -7.48
C GLY A 673 -9.66 -2.54 -7.02
N GLU A 674 -8.80 -1.80 -7.73
CA GLU A 674 -8.48 -0.39 -7.45
C GLU A 674 -9.72 0.51 -7.49
N SER A 675 -10.67 0.22 -8.37
CA SER A 675 -11.97 0.91 -8.43
C SER A 675 -12.92 0.58 -7.27
N ARG A 676 -12.47 -0.19 -6.27
CA ARG A 676 -13.24 -0.73 -5.14
C ARG A 676 -14.43 -1.62 -5.55
N LYS A 677 -14.46 -2.07 -6.79
CA LYS A 677 -15.47 -3.03 -7.30
C LYS A 677 -14.96 -4.46 -7.18
N TRP A 678 -15.89 -5.39 -6.97
CA TRP A 678 -15.61 -6.82 -7.01
C TRP A 678 -15.46 -7.26 -8.46
N LEU A 679 -14.26 -7.68 -8.84
CA LEU A 679 -13.93 -8.03 -10.22
C LEU A 679 -12.91 -9.18 -10.26
N ARG A 680 -12.69 -9.73 -11.47
CA ARG A 680 -11.66 -10.74 -11.70
C ARG A 680 -10.32 -10.05 -11.92
N MET A 681 -9.29 -10.60 -11.29
CA MET A 681 -7.93 -10.09 -11.26
C MET A 681 -6.95 -11.21 -11.59
N ASP A 682 -5.86 -10.87 -12.24
CA ASP A 682 -4.75 -11.78 -12.52
C ASP A 682 -3.79 -11.86 -11.32
N THR A 683 -3.12 -13.01 -11.19
CA THR A 683 -1.97 -13.16 -10.28
C THR A 683 -0.91 -14.05 -10.92
N TYR A 684 0.30 -13.96 -10.42
CA TYR A 684 1.48 -14.68 -10.91
C TYR A 684 2.55 -14.76 -9.80
N GLY A 685 3.55 -15.60 -9.96
CA GLY A 685 4.53 -15.93 -8.92
C GLY A 685 5.10 -14.74 -8.14
N PRO A 686 5.76 -13.76 -8.78
CA PRO A 686 6.26 -12.56 -8.09
C PRO A 686 5.18 -11.80 -7.29
N LYS A 687 3.94 -11.71 -7.82
CA LYS A 687 2.83 -11.04 -7.13
C LYS A 687 2.32 -11.84 -5.92
N LEU A 688 2.33 -13.15 -6.02
CA LEU A 688 2.04 -14.03 -4.88
C LEU A 688 3.09 -13.85 -3.79
N VAL A 689 4.38 -13.87 -4.16
CA VAL A 689 5.49 -13.71 -3.22
C VAL A 689 5.51 -12.32 -2.58
N GLU A 690 5.23 -11.26 -3.33
CA GLU A 690 5.04 -9.91 -2.76
C GLU A 690 3.98 -9.93 -1.64
N ASN A 691 2.82 -10.52 -1.90
CA ASN A 691 1.76 -10.62 -0.89
C ASN A 691 2.19 -11.49 0.31
N ILE A 692 2.90 -12.60 0.09
CA ILE A 692 3.42 -13.47 1.14
C ILE A 692 4.41 -12.73 2.03
N VAL A 693 5.38 -12.02 1.43
CA VAL A 693 6.41 -11.25 2.15
C VAL A 693 5.78 -10.13 2.98
N GLN A 694 4.93 -9.31 2.36
CA GLN A 694 4.24 -8.21 3.04
C GLN A 694 3.36 -8.70 4.18
N ALA A 695 2.68 -9.82 3.98
CA ALA A 695 1.82 -10.41 5.00
C ALA A 695 2.63 -11.02 6.15
N THR A 696 3.77 -11.64 5.87
CA THR A 696 4.67 -12.18 6.90
C THR A 696 5.33 -11.05 7.71
N ALA A 697 5.75 -9.95 7.05
CA ALA A 697 6.26 -8.76 7.73
C ALA A 697 5.20 -8.14 8.66
N ARG A 698 3.94 -8.08 8.21
CA ARG A 698 2.80 -7.64 9.05
C ARG A 698 2.63 -8.55 10.28
N ASP A 699 2.79 -9.86 10.13
CA ASP A 699 2.65 -10.79 11.24
C ASP A 699 3.78 -10.62 12.27
N LEU A 700 4.99 -10.29 11.83
CA LEU A 700 6.10 -9.95 12.72
C LEU A 700 5.82 -8.67 13.52
N LEU A 701 5.30 -7.63 12.86
CA LEU A 701 4.88 -6.40 13.55
C LEU A 701 3.77 -6.69 14.58
N ALA A 702 2.80 -7.51 14.21
CA ALA A 702 1.71 -7.92 15.10
C ALA A 702 2.21 -8.61 16.37
N GLU A 703 3.15 -9.53 16.24
CA GLU A 703 3.83 -10.19 17.38
C GLU A 703 4.58 -9.20 18.26
N ALA A 704 5.31 -8.28 17.63
CA ALA A 704 6.04 -7.25 18.35
C ALA A 704 5.10 -6.31 19.12
N MET A 705 3.99 -5.89 18.52
CA MET A 705 2.99 -5.03 19.16
C MET A 705 2.34 -5.71 20.38
N LEU A 706 1.92 -6.96 20.26
CA LEU A 706 1.36 -7.72 21.38
C LEU A 706 2.39 -7.88 22.52
N ARG A 707 3.65 -8.11 22.19
CA ARG A 707 4.74 -8.23 23.17
C ARG A 707 5.04 -6.90 23.87
N LEU A 708 5.04 -5.80 23.15
CA LEU A 708 5.22 -4.46 23.68
C LEU A 708 4.08 -4.06 24.63
N ASP A 709 2.85 -4.36 24.25
CA ASP A 709 1.67 -4.11 25.07
C ASP A 709 1.70 -4.94 26.35
N GLN A 710 2.06 -6.23 26.27
CA GLN A 710 2.26 -7.10 27.44
C GLN A 710 3.39 -6.62 28.36
N ALA A 711 4.41 -5.96 27.80
CA ALA A 711 5.48 -5.33 28.57
C ALA A 711 5.09 -3.96 29.17
N GLY A 712 3.83 -3.53 28.98
CA GLY A 712 3.29 -2.27 29.53
C GLY A 712 3.62 -1.02 28.71
N TYR A 713 4.08 -1.15 27.47
CA TYR A 713 4.31 -0.03 26.58
C TYR A 713 3.03 0.45 25.92
N TRP A 714 2.75 1.73 26.03
CA TRP A 714 1.53 2.34 25.52
C TRP A 714 1.69 2.77 24.06
N ILE A 715 1.38 1.89 23.14
CA ILE A 715 1.36 2.17 21.69
C ILE A 715 0.19 3.09 21.41
N VAL A 716 0.45 4.24 20.76
CA VAL A 716 -0.56 5.24 20.39
C VAL A 716 -0.77 5.33 18.88
N MET A 717 0.17 4.82 18.10
CA MET A 717 0.11 4.76 16.65
C MET A 717 1.14 3.76 16.13
N HIS A 718 0.93 3.24 14.94
CA HIS A 718 1.97 2.55 14.18
C HIS A 718 1.87 2.88 12.69
N CYS A 719 2.98 2.76 11.96
CA CYS A 719 3.06 3.15 10.55
C CYS A 719 3.98 2.18 9.81
N HIS A 720 3.44 1.38 8.87
CA HIS A 720 4.15 0.32 8.16
C HIS A 720 4.73 -0.73 9.12
N ASP A 721 6.02 -0.70 9.38
CA ASP A 721 6.83 -1.56 10.23
C ASP A 721 7.33 -0.85 11.52
N GLU A 722 6.87 0.37 11.75
CA GLU A 722 7.21 1.26 12.85
C GLU A 722 6.12 1.29 13.92
N VAL A 723 6.50 1.35 15.19
CA VAL A 723 5.62 1.61 16.34
C VAL A 723 5.95 2.96 16.96
N VAL A 724 4.93 3.69 17.42
CA VAL A 724 5.03 4.94 18.15
C VAL A 724 4.43 4.75 19.54
N ILE A 725 5.28 4.82 20.56
CA ILE A 725 4.94 4.59 21.95
C ILE A 725 4.97 5.94 22.69
N GLU A 726 3.92 6.26 23.45
CA GLU A 726 3.90 7.39 24.37
C GLU A 726 4.33 6.91 25.75
N ALA A 727 5.55 7.25 26.16
CA ALA A 727 6.14 6.81 27.41
C ALA A 727 6.43 7.99 28.36
N PRO A 728 6.17 7.87 29.69
CA PRO A 728 6.67 8.84 30.66
C PRO A 728 8.17 9.06 30.53
N ASN A 729 8.66 10.27 30.79
CA ASN A 729 10.07 10.63 30.59
C ASN A 729 11.08 9.75 31.37
N HIS A 730 10.63 9.15 32.47
CA HIS A 730 11.44 8.32 33.36
C HIS A 730 11.23 6.80 33.16
N GLN A 731 10.37 6.37 32.21
CA GLN A 731 10.03 4.96 31.99
C GLN A 731 10.40 4.51 30.59
N GLY A 732 10.87 3.25 30.47
CA GLY A 732 11.21 2.61 29.21
C GLY A 732 12.45 3.19 28.54
N SER A 733 13.00 2.45 27.60
CA SER A 733 14.14 2.89 26.80
C SER A 733 13.99 2.46 25.32
N VAL A 734 14.61 3.20 24.42
CA VAL A 734 14.69 2.85 23.00
C VAL A 734 15.32 1.46 22.84
N ALA A 735 16.42 1.18 23.55
CA ALA A 735 17.12 -0.10 23.46
C ALA A 735 16.22 -1.29 23.85
N GLU A 736 15.40 -1.12 24.90
CA GLU A 736 14.48 -2.16 25.33
C GLU A 736 13.37 -2.41 24.32
N VAL A 737 12.76 -1.35 23.78
CA VAL A 737 11.72 -1.44 22.76
C VAL A 737 12.27 -2.13 21.51
N CYS A 738 13.45 -1.72 21.01
CA CYS A 738 14.09 -2.35 19.86
C CYS A 738 14.42 -3.83 20.14
N ARG A 739 14.91 -4.15 21.34
CA ARG A 739 15.18 -5.55 21.75
C ARG A 739 13.89 -6.39 21.74
N LEU A 740 12.80 -5.86 22.29
CA LEU A 740 11.50 -6.54 22.30
C LEU A 740 10.96 -6.75 20.88
N MET A 741 11.11 -5.78 19.98
CA MET A 741 10.73 -5.93 18.60
C MET A 741 11.56 -7.00 17.87
N ALA A 742 12.86 -7.02 18.09
CA ALA A 742 13.80 -7.92 17.41
C ALA A 742 13.71 -9.39 17.85
N ILE A 743 12.89 -9.76 18.82
CA ILE A 743 12.68 -11.15 19.20
C ILE A 743 11.91 -11.89 18.09
N ALA A 744 12.57 -12.84 17.44
CA ALA A 744 11.91 -13.70 16.46
C ALA A 744 10.91 -14.64 17.15
N PRO A 745 9.65 -14.70 16.69
CA PRO A 745 8.68 -15.66 17.21
C PRO A 745 9.09 -17.09 16.79
N PRO A 746 8.59 -18.14 17.49
CA PRO A 746 8.98 -19.54 17.22
C PRO A 746 8.77 -19.97 15.76
N TRP A 747 7.77 -19.45 15.09
CA TRP A 747 7.49 -19.77 13.68
C TRP A 747 8.46 -19.09 12.70
N ALA A 748 9.23 -18.09 13.16
CA ALA A 748 10.22 -17.34 12.36
C ALA A 748 11.67 -17.74 12.72
N ASP A 749 11.86 -18.97 13.17
CA ASP A 749 13.20 -19.49 13.49
C ASP A 749 14.17 -19.33 12.32
N GLY A 750 15.38 -18.84 12.62
CA GLY A 750 16.41 -18.54 11.63
C GLY A 750 16.22 -17.22 10.86
N LEU A 751 15.16 -16.42 11.14
CA LEU A 751 15.00 -15.09 10.59
C LEU A 751 15.78 -14.06 11.43
N PRO A 752 16.82 -13.41 10.89
CA PRO A 752 17.54 -12.38 11.61
C PRO A 752 16.72 -11.09 11.65
N LEU A 753 16.06 -10.80 12.78
CA LEU A 753 15.36 -9.56 13.03
C LEU A 753 16.25 -8.51 13.65
N ASN A 754 16.05 -7.25 13.30
CA ASN A 754 16.63 -6.08 13.94
C ASN A 754 15.63 -4.93 13.92
N ALA A 755 15.67 -4.10 14.94
CA ALA A 755 14.90 -2.87 15.01
C ALA A 755 15.81 -1.73 15.46
N ASP A 756 15.62 -0.57 14.86
CA ASP A 756 16.27 0.68 15.20
C ASP A 756 15.23 1.66 15.73
N GLY A 757 15.64 2.58 16.58
CA GLY A 757 14.68 3.51 17.16
C GLY A 757 15.34 4.77 17.71
N TYR A 758 14.47 5.71 18.06
CA TYR A 758 14.86 7.00 18.66
C TYR A 758 13.76 7.49 19.60
N GLN A 759 14.09 8.52 20.38
CA GLN A 759 13.12 9.25 21.20
C GLN A 759 12.96 10.68 20.71
N CYS A 760 11.77 11.24 20.84
CA CYS A 760 11.50 12.60 20.37
C CYS A 760 10.35 13.28 21.14
N ALA A 761 10.34 14.62 21.10
CA ALA A 761 9.31 15.47 21.70
C ALA A 761 8.12 15.71 20.75
N PHE A 762 8.22 15.36 19.50
CA PHE A 762 7.17 15.33 18.49
C PHE A 762 7.50 14.26 17.45
N TYR A 763 6.49 13.68 16.81
CA TYR A 763 6.70 12.61 15.85
C TYR A 763 7.44 13.12 14.60
N LYS A 764 8.50 12.42 14.21
CA LYS A 764 9.27 12.65 12.98
C LYS A 764 9.68 11.32 12.36
N LYS A 765 10.08 11.32 11.10
CA LYS A 765 10.67 10.16 10.42
C LYS A 765 11.85 10.64 9.58
N GLU A 766 13.03 10.17 9.94
CA GLU A 766 14.30 10.47 9.27
C GLU A 766 14.52 9.61 8.03
#